data_fca3f613d50385045383dbd7d7bf1e99
#
_entry.id   fca3f613d50385045383dbd7d7bf1e99
#
_cell.length_a   1.000
_cell.length_b   1.000
_cell.length_c   1.000
_cell.angle_alpha   90.00
_cell.angle_beta   90.00
_cell.angle_gamma   90.00
#
_symmetry.space_group_name_H-M   'P 1'
#
loop_
_entity.id
_entity.type
_entity.pdbx_description
1 polymer ?
#
loop_
_entity_poly.entity_id
_entity_poly.type
_entity_poly.pdbx_seq_one_letter_code
_entity_poly.pdbx_strand_id
1 'polypeptide(L)'
;MKTISDLILERNHIDNQLVINADASLRNNTISPTEASRLDGAESALSYILKRFHITADSAHNCTSLSEMLDYILDPLCIMYEPRDLRETDWRHQTVHMLGFLADGSAIALIPSVGGYRYVCPATGEAGWVTKKTALEDTAYVIYRPLPEGKYSLYSFALLTFSMISPGDYVPIIAAIGAITLLGLVSPALNRQVLDRLVPLGTAAYPQLMTAALVFLSTGLLRTVIIAVKKLLLSSVELRISTQVQAAVVSRILFLPDSFFKDNSAGKISKRISNSQTLANQLVGMVMDTSITTVFSLVYIPQMASYAPTLYIPALLILAAQFVFSVFASAVYAKNMMASNEVSMEESSFVFSAMRGVQKLKTSGALKRAYAKWAELYRRLLVYTLDPPHLVKLRGVLISFISSFGTVLIVSLAVPAGITQADYIAFNASYGLIITAMIELMDVVDSLFTVKPLISNLQPIFEAEPEQTHALEYIKKLGGGIQIEHVSFAYEESNRECLKDISLNIRRGEKVAIVGESGCGKSTLLRIIMGMETPSAGVVYYDGKPLPSLNKRSLRRKIGSVFQFSRVMPGSIRANIAFNAPDITEEEIWEAAERAQIGDLIRSLPLGLDTEISESSSGGFSGGQKQCILLARAFAGKPSMMILDEATSALDNVTQKKVLDSILAVRTTVIMVAHRLSTVKDCNRIIMLENGSISEQGTYDELMALNGSFAQLVRKQIKE
;
A
#
# COMPACT_ATOMS: atom_id res chain seq x y z
N MET A 1 14.78 26.55 -43.06
CA MET A 1 15.31 25.19 -43.19
C MET A 1 14.89 24.42 -41.92
N LYS A 2 13.97 23.49 -42.03
CA LYS A 2 13.65 22.62 -40.90
C LYS A 2 14.86 21.76 -40.59
N THR A 3 15.23 21.64 -39.34
CA THR A 3 16.33 20.79 -38.87
C THR A 3 16.03 19.32 -39.09
N ILE A 4 17.04 18.50 -39.35
CA ILE A 4 16.87 17.03 -39.51
C ILE A 4 16.10 16.43 -38.33
N SER A 5 16.27 16.98 -37.14
CA SER A 5 15.53 16.61 -35.93
C SER A 5 14.01 16.86 -36.05
N ASP A 6 13.61 18.00 -36.66
CA ASP A 6 12.19 18.32 -36.86
C ASP A 6 11.53 17.40 -37.88
N LEU A 7 12.28 16.98 -38.91
CA LEU A 7 11.81 16.02 -39.91
C LEU A 7 11.68 14.60 -39.35
N ILE A 8 12.55 14.20 -38.43
CA ILE A 8 12.46 12.91 -37.71
C ILE A 8 11.25 12.89 -36.77
N LEU A 9 11.00 13.98 -36.05
CA LEU A 9 9.84 14.13 -35.17
C LEU A 9 8.52 14.14 -35.97
N GLU A 10 8.48 14.85 -37.09
CA GLU A 10 7.31 14.89 -37.99
C GLU A 10 7.04 13.53 -38.64
N ARG A 11 8.08 12.79 -39.02
CA ARG A 11 7.97 11.43 -39.55
C ARG A 11 7.49 10.43 -38.47
N ASN A 12 8.05 10.49 -37.28
CA ASN A 12 7.59 9.66 -36.15
C ASN A 12 6.12 9.96 -35.77
N HIS A 13 5.68 11.21 -35.90
CA HIS A 13 4.30 11.60 -35.64
C HIS A 13 3.35 11.05 -36.72
N ILE A 14 3.76 11.05 -38.00
CA ILE A 14 3.00 10.50 -39.12
C ILE A 14 2.97 8.96 -39.05
N ASP A 15 4.09 8.31 -38.77
CA ASP A 15 4.17 6.86 -38.59
C ASP A 15 3.32 6.40 -37.39
N ASN A 16 3.32 7.12 -36.27
CA ASN A 16 2.43 6.87 -35.15
C ASN A 16 0.95 7.06 -35.48
N GLN A 17 0.59 8.10 -36.26
CA GLN A 17 -0.81 8.29 -36.71
C GLN A 17 -1.26 7.19 -37.69
N LEU A 18 -0.38 6.70 -38.57
CA LEU A 18 -0.69 5.59 -39.47
C LEU A 18 -0.87 4.28 -38.71
N VAL A 19 -0.03 4.03 -37.67
CA VAL A 19 -0.18 2.87 -36.77
C VAL A 19 -1.49 2.98 -35.97
N ILE A 20 -1.82 4.14 -35.42
CA ILE A 20 -3.06 4.41 -34.69
C ILE A 20 -4.29 4.16 -35.58
N ASN A 21 -4.28 4.63 -36.86
CA ASN A 21 -5.39 4.44 -37.79
C ASN A 21 -5.51 2.99 -38.27
N ALA A 22 -4.40 2.28 -38.51
CA ALA A 22 -4.41 0.86 -38.82
C ALA A 22 -4.91 0.01 -37.66
N ASP A 23 -4.53 0.34 -36.43
CA ASP A 23 -4.97 -0.32 -35.23
C ASP A 23 -6.45 -0.06 -34.89
N ALA A 24 -6.95 1.15 -35.14
CA ALA A 24 -8.38 1.46 -35.02
C ALA A 24 -9.24 0.64 -35.99
N SER A 25 -8.73 0.40 -37.20
CA SER A 25 -9.42 -0.45 -38.18
C SER A 25 -9.40 -1.94 -37.79
N LEU A 26 -8.33 -2.41 -37.15
CA LEU A 26 -8.23 -3.78 -36.62
C LEU A 26 -9.12 -4.00 -35.40
N ARG A 27 -9.24 -2.99 -34.56
CA ARG A 27 -10.12 -2.99 -33.37
C ARG A 27 -11.60 -3.12 -33.80
N ASN A 28 -12.01 -2.37 -34.79
CA ASN A 28 -13.38 -2.42 -35.31
C ASN A 28 -13.74 -3.76 -35.95
N ASN A 29 -12.76 -4.59 -36.34
CA ASN A 29 -12.98 -5.91 -36.91
C ASN A 29 -12.97 -7.07 -35.89
N THR A 30 -12.46 -6.83 -34.64
CA THR A 30 -12.30 -7.87 -33.63
C THR A 30 -13.21 -7.71 -32.42
N ILE A 31 -13.81 -6.55 -32.22
CA ILE A 31 -14.66 -6.21 -31.07
C ILE A 31 -16.02 -5.70 -31.59
N SER A 32 -17.11 -6.04 -30.90
CA SER A 32 -18.43 -5.50 -31.25
C SER A 32 -18.44 -3.96 -31.10
N PRO A 33 -19.16 -3.22 -31.95
CA PRO A 33 -19.22 -1.75 -31.87
C PRO A 33 -19.67 -1.23 -30.51
N THR A 34 -20.48 -1.99 -29.79
CA THR A 34 -20.96 -1.70 -28.44
C THR A 34 -19.84 -1.84 -27.40
N GLU A 35 -19.00 -2.87 -27.50
CA GLU A 35 -17.87 -3.05 -26.59
C GLU A 35 -16.76 -2.02 -26.83
N ALA A 36 -16.52 -1.65 -28.09
CA ALA A 36 -15.56 -0.61 -28.42
C ALA A 36 -15.99 0.76 -27.83
N SER A 37 -17.27 1.13 -27.98
CA SER A 37 -17.83 2.36 -27.37
C SER A 37 -17.76 2.33 -25.84
N ARG A 38 -17.96 1.16 -25.23
CA ARG A 38 -17.86 0.97 -23.77
C ARG A 38 -16.42 1.17 -23.28
N LEU A 39 -15.42 0.68 -24.02
CA LEU A 39 -14.01 0.84 -23.71
C LEU A 39 -13.56 2.29 -23.84
N ASP A 40 -13.96 3.00 -24.91
CA ASP A 40 -13.63 4.41 -25.11
C ASP A 40 -14.28 5.31 -24.03
N GLY A 41 -15.52 5.00 -23.64
CA GLY A 41 -16.19 5.64 -22.51
C GLY A 41 -15.47 5.41 -21.18
N ALA A 42 -15.04 4.17 -20.94
CA ALA A 42 -14.31 3.79 -19.74
C ALA A 42 -12.93 4.47 -19.64
N GLU A 43 -12.20 4.57 -20.77
CA GLU A 43 -10.94 5.32 -20.84
C GLU A 43 -11.14 6.80 -20.51
N SER A 44 -12.20 7.41 -21.05
CA SER A 44 -12.54 8.81 -20.78
C SER A 44 -12.89 9.03 -19.30
N ALA A 45 -13.65 8.12 -18.70
CA ALA A 45 -14.02 8.18 -17.29
C ALA A 45 -12.82 7.96 -16.38
N LEU A 46 -11.93 7.03 -16.72
CA LEU A 46 -10.68 6.77 -16.02
C LEU A 46 -9.74 7.98 -16.09
N SER A 47 -9.55 8.56 -17.27
CA SER A 47 -8.77 9.79 -17.49
C SER A 47 -9.31 10.95 -16.66
N TYR A 48 -10.63 11.07 -16.51
CA TYR A 48 -11.23 12.06 -15.65
C TYR A 48 -10.89 11.86 -14.17
N ILE A 49 -10.88 10.60 -13.68
CA ILE A 49 -10.47 10.26 -12.32
C ILE A 49 -8.99 10.59 -12.12
N LEU A 50 -8.11 10.19 -13.06
CA LEU A 50 -6.68 10.42 -12.98
C LEU A 50 -6.31 11.91 -13.02
N LYS A 51 -7.02 12.72 -13.83
CA LYS A 51 -6.87 14.17 -13.82
C LYS A 51 -7.17 14.79 -12.45
N ARG A 52 -8.11 14.23 -11.69
CA ARG A 52 -8.36 14.66 -10.30
C ARG A 52 -7.21 14.31 -9.35
N PHE A 53 -6.46 13.27 -9.67
CA PHE A 53 -5.23 12.93 -8.96
C PHE A 53 -4.02 13.76 -9.42
N HIS A 54 -4.20 14.67 -10.40
CA HIS A 54 -3.14 15.43 -11.08
C HIS A 54 -2.17 14.53 -11.84
N ILE A 55 -2.68 13.44 -12.41
CA ILE A 55 -1.92 12.47 -13.18
C ILE A 55 -2.44 12.50 -14.62
N THR A 56 -1.51 12.53 -15.58
CA THR A 56 -1.80 12.31 -16.99
C THR A 56 -1.49 10.86 -17.34
N ALA A 57 -2.42 10.19 -17.99
CA ALA A 57 -2.22 8.83 -18.48
C ALA A 57 -2.13 8.83 -20.02
N ASP A 58 -1.36 7.90 -20.53
CA ASP A 58 -1.31 7.63 -21.96
C ASP A 58 -2.62 6.95 -22.38
N SER A 59 -3.04 7.21 -23.62
CA SER A 59 -4.25 6.59 -24.19
C SER A 59 -4.02 5.10 -24.44
N ALA A 60 -5.03 4.30 -24.10
CA ALA A 60 -5.00 2.85 -24.27
C ALA A 60 -5.33 2.46 -25.71
N HIS A 61 -4.33 2.52 -26.57
CA HIS A 61 -4.47 2.00 -27.93
C HIS A 61 -4.42 0.47 -27.92
N ASN A 62 -5.37 -0.17 -28.61
CA ASN A 62 -5.35 -1.62 -28.86
C ASN A 62 -5.76 -2.58 -27.73
N CYS A 63 -6.44 -2.14 -26.67
CA CYS A 63 -6.99 -3.06 -25.67
C CYS A 63 -8.27 -3.74 -26.16
N THR A 64 -8.40 -5.04 -25.89
CA THR A 64 -9.55 -5.86 -26.28
C THR A 64 -10.54 -6.11 -25.15
N SER A 65 -10.14 -5.88 -23.91
CA SER A 65 -10.98 -6.02 -22.71
C SER A 65 -10.77 -4.86 -21.74
N LEU A 66 -11.76 -4.65 -20.88
CA LEU A 66 -11.70 -3.62 -19.84
C LEU A 66 -10.54 -3.84 -18.85
N SER A 67 -10.31 -5.10 -18.46
CA SER A 67 -9.19 -5.45 -17.57
C SER A 67 -7.83 -5.16 -18.23
N GLU A 68 -7.69 -5.48 -19.52
CA GLU A 68 -6.47 -5.16 -20.28
C GLU A 68 -6.22 -3.65 -20.36
N MET A 69 -7.29 -2.86 -20.59
CA MET A 69 -7.20 -1.40 -20.60
C MET A 69 -6.82 -0.82 -19.24
N LEU A 70 -7.46 -1.31 -18.18
CA LEU A 70 -7.14 -0.86 -16.81
C LEU A 70 -5.69 -1.17 -16.44
N ASP A 71 -5.23 -2.39 -16.73
CA ASP A 71 -3.83 -2.78 -16.50
C ASP A 71 -2.85 -1.94 -17.32
N TYR A 72 -3.16 -1.70 -18.60
CA TYR A 72 -2.30 -0.90 -19.48
C TYR A 72 -2.11 0.52 -18.97
N ILE A 73 -3.20 1.17 -18.51
CA ILE A 73 -3.17 2.57 -18.04
C ILE A 73 -2.64 2.67 -16.60
N LEU A 74 -3.05 1.76 -15.71
CA LEU A 74 -2.82 1.90 -14.27
C LEU A 74 -1.49 1.27 -13.80
N ASP A 75 -1.01 0.19 -14.42
CA ASP A 75 0.23 -0.48 -14.03
C ASP A 75 1.47 0.43 -14.07
N PRO A 76 1.70 1.23 -15.15
CA PRO A 76 2.83 2.15 -15.19
C PRO A 76 2.79 3.23 -14.12
N LEU A 77 1.59 3.55 -13.63
CA LEU A 77 1.36 4.54 -12.58
C LEU A 77 1.41 3.94 -11.16
N CYS A 78 1.72 2.66 -11.03
CA CYS A 78 1.67 1.91 -9.76
C CYS A 78 0.31 2.02 -9.06
N ILE A 79 -0.79 2.04 -9.82
CA ILE A 79 -2.15 2.13 -9.30
C ILE A 79 -2.79 0.74 -9.34
N MET A 80 -3.26 0.28 -8.19
CA MET A 80 -4.09 -0.91 -8.09
C MET A 80 -5.57 -0.54 -8.20
N TYR A 81 -6.35 -1.45 -8.78
CA TYR A 81 -7.79 -1.37 -8.80
C TYR A 81 -8.41 -2.64 -8.24
N GLU A 82 -9.63 -2.52 -7.73
CA GLU A 82 -10.38 -3.61 -7.12
C GLU A 82 -11.81 -3.64 -7.71
N PRO A 83 -12.26 -4.76 -8.31
CA PRO A 83 -13.66 -4.91 -8.69
C PRO A 83 -14.52 -5.01 -7.41
N ARG A 84 -15.63 -4.26 -7.37
CA ARG A 84 -16.53 -4.21 -6.24
C ARG A 84 -17.97 -4.40 -6.67
N ASP A 85 -18.71 -5.24 -5.93
CA ASP A 85 -20.14 -5.41 -6.12
C ASP A 85 -20.91 -4.24 -5.48
N LEU A 86 -21.64 -3.47 -6.29
CA LEU A 86 -22.43 -2.34 -5.85
C LEU A 86 -23.80 -2.73 -5.25
N ARG A 87 -24.14 -4.01 -5.25
CA ARG A 87 -25.36 -4.51 -4.54
C ARG A 87 -25.19 -4.47 -3.04
N GLU A 88 -23.96 -4.56 -2.55
CA GLU A 88 -23.65 -4.36 -1.14
C GLU A 88 -23.88 -2.88 -0.76
N THR A 89 -24.60 -2.64 0.34
CA THR A 89 -25.05 -1.29 0.73
C THR A 89 -23.92 -0.39 1.22
N ASP A 90 -22.78 -0.96 1.61
CA ASP A 90 -21.69 -0.24 2.28
C ASP A 90 -20.84 0.66 1.36
N TRP A 91 -20.85 0.45 0.06
CA TRP A 91 -20.03 1.24 -0.87
C TRP A 91 -20.39 2.75 -0.87
N ARG A 92 -21.64 3.10 -0.56
CA ARG A 92 -22.11 4.50 -0.54
C ARG A 92 -21.49 5.34 0.57
N HIS A 93 -21.01 4.69 1.62
CA HIS A 93 -20.30 5.33 2.73
C HIS A 93 -18.79 5.37 2.53
N GLN A 94 -18.30 4.70 1.49
CA GLN A 94 -16.89 4.74 1.14
C GLN A 94 -16.58 6.02 0.37
N THR A 95 -15.31 6.42 0.41
CA THR A 95 -14.89 7.73 -0.09
C THR A 95 -13.72 7.58 -1.05
N VAL A 96 -13.80 6.52 -1.86
CA VAL A 96 -12.83 6.19 -2.90
C VAL A 96 -13.41 6.50 -4.28
N HIS A 97 -12.56 6.83 -5.23
CA HIS A 97 -12.98 7.04 -6.60
C HIS A 97 -13.25 5.70 -7.27
N MET A 98 -14.31 5.59 -8.06
CA MET A 98 -14.64 4.36 -8.77
C MET A 98 -14.95 4.65 -10.22
N LEU A 99 -14.54 3.72 -11.08
CA LEU A 99 -15.03 3.61 -12.45
C LEU A 99 -16.26 2.70 -12.41
N GLY A 100 -17.42 3.20 -12.75
CA GLY A 100 -18.68 2.45 -12.79
C GLY A 100 -19.34 2.53 -14.14
N PHE A 101 -20.49 1.84 -14.29
CA PHE A 101 -21.28 1.83 -15.49
C PHE A 101 -22.75 2.07 -15.13
N LEU A 102 -23.44 2.82 -15.98
CA LEU A 102 -24.90 2.94 -15.93
C LEU A 102 -25.54 1.69 -16.57
N ALA A 103 -26.81 1.46 -16.31
CA ALA A 103 -27.55 0.34 -16.86
C ALA A 103 -27.64 0.35 -18.41
N ASP A 104 -27.39 1.49 -19.06
CA ASP A 104 -27.27 1.65 -20.50
C ASP A 104 -25.87 1.28 -21.05
N GLY A 105 -24.95 0.88 -20.18
CA GLY A 105 -23.56 0.56 -20.51
C GLY A 105 -22.62 1.76 -20.58
N SER A 106 -23.10 2.99 -20.35
CA SER A 106 -22.28 4.20 -20.35
C SER A 106 -21.33 4.23 -19.16
N ALA A 107 -20.04 4.43 -19.42
CA ALA A 107 -19.02 4.50 -18.37
C ALA A 107 -19.07 5.84 -17.62
N ILE A 108 -18.98 5.80 -16.32
CA ILE A 108 -19.06 6.94 -15.43
C ILE A 108 -17.93 6.96 -14.40
N ALA A 109 -17.46 8.15 -14.06
CA ALA A 109 -16.60 8.37 -12.92
C ALA A 109 -17.47 8.64 -11.66
N LEU A 110 -17.38 7.77 -10.67
CA LEU A 110 -18.02 7.94 -9.37
C LEU A 110 -17.06 8.66 -8.42
N ILE A 111 -17.47 9.84 -7.99
CA ILE A 111 -16.63 10.73 -7.19
C ILE A 111 -17.25 10.89 -5.82
N PRO A 112 -16.51 10.61 -4.74
CA PRO A 112 -17.00 10.81 -3.39
C PRO A 112 -17.18 12.32 -3.11
N SER A 113 -18.31 12.67 -2.52
CA SER A 113 -18.68 14.02 -2.13
C SER A 113 -19.34 14.02 -0.76
N VAL A 114 -19.45 15.21 -0.13
CA VAL A 114 -20.18 15.35 1.14
C VAL A 114 -21.64 14.93 0.95
N GLY A 115 -22.04 13.87 1.66
CA GLY A 115 -23.41 13.33 1.58
C GLY A 115 -23.64 12.23 0.55
N GLY A 116 -22.60 11.72 -0.14
CA GLY A 116 -22.72 10.59 -1.06
C GLY A 116 -21.79 10.65 -2.27
N TYR A 117 -22.19 10.00 -3.35
CA TYR A 117 -21.44 10.00 -4.60
C TYR A 117 -22.04 10.89 -5.65
N ARG A 118 -21.19 11.56 -6.40
CA ARG A 118 -21.54 12.26 -7.64
C ARG A 118 -21.00 11.43 -8.82
N TYR A 119 -21.85 11.17 -9.81
CA TYR A 119 -21.39 10.59 -11.05
C TYR A 119 -21.11 11.67 -12.10
N VAL A 120 -20.14 11.41 -12.96
CA VAL A 120 -19.80 12.22 -14.12
C VAL A 120 -19.60 11.27 -15.28
N CYS A 121 -20.31 11.49 -16.38
CA CYS A 121 -20.10 10.79 -17.63
C CYS A 121 -19.33 11.73 -18.59
N PRO A 122 -18.01 11.54 -18.76
CA PRO A 122 -17.22 12.47 -19.58
C PRO A 122 -17.56 12.40 -21.06
N ALA A 123 -18.11 11.27 -21.56
CA ALA A 123 -18.51 11.09 -22.94
C ALA A 123 -19.75 11.94 -23.31
N THR A 124 -20.74 12.06 -22.41
CA THR A 124 -21.98 12.83 -22.65
C THR A 124 -21.94 14.20 -21.98
N GLY A 125 -21.01 14.44 -21.07
CA GLY A 125 -20.97 15.66 -20.25
C GLY A 125 -22.01 15.68 -19.10
N GLU A 126 -22.78 14.60 -18.93
CA GLU A 126 -23.77 14.51 -17.87
C GLU A 126 -23.11 14.33 -16.51
N ALA A 127 -23.66 15.02 -15.49
CA ALA A 127 -23.21 14.90 -14.11
C ALA A 127 -24.40 15.03 -13.15
N GLY A 128 -24.43 14.20 -12.13
CA GLY A 128 -25.51 14.21 -11.16
C GLY A 128 -25.14 13.53 -9.85
N TRP A 129 -26.08 13.55 -8.90
CA TRP A 129 -25.94 12.82 -7.64
C TRP A 129 -26.40 11.38 -7.81
N VAL A 130 -25.64 10.45 -7.25
CA VAL A 130 -26.06 9.05 -7.20
C VAL A 130 -27.17 8.91 -6.16
N THR A 131 -28.37 8.61 -6.64
CA THR A 131 -29.58 8.40 -5.82
C THR A 131 -30.01 6.93 -5.88
N LYS A 132 -31.00 6.54 -5.08
CA LYS A 132 -31.60 5.19 -5.18
C LYS A 132 -32.25 4.90 -6.54
N LYS A 133 -32.55 5.97 -7.32
CA LYS A 133 -33.17 5.87 -8.66
C LYS A 133 -32.13 5.78 -9.80
N THR A 134 -30.85 6.06 -9.51
CA THR A 134 -29.79 5.95 -10.51
C THR A 134 -29.50 4.48 -10.73
N ALA A 135 -29.82 3.98 -11.94
CA ALA A 135 -29.59 2.60 -12.31
C ALA A 135 -28.11 2.41 -12.66
N LEU A 136 -27.35 1.81 -11.74
CA LEU A 136 -25.94 1.43 -11.92
C LEU A 136 -25.84 -0.05 -12.23
N GLU A 137 -24.82 -0.47 -12.99
CA GLU A 137 -24.43 -1.87 -13.07
C GLU A 137 -23.94 -2.38 -11.72
N ASP A 138 -24.00 -3.68 -11.51
CA ASP A 138 -23.67 -4.32 -10.24
C ASP A 138 -22.18 -4.23 -9.88
N THR A 139 -21.29 -3.98 -10.85
CA THR A 139 -19.84 -3.95 -10.63
C THR A 139 -19.25 -2.58 -10.94
N ALA A 140 -18.39 -2.09 -10.04
CA ALA A 140 -17.54 -0.92 -10.27
C ALA A 140 -16.08 -1.23 -9.90
N TYR A 141 -15.15 -0.44 -10.40
CA TYR A 141 -13.72 -0.60 -10.15
C TYR A 141 -13.23 0.54 -9.26
N VAL A 142 -12.82 0.20 -8.05
CA VAL A 142 -12.25 1.13 -7.08
C VAL A 142 -10.83 1.48 -7.51
N ILE A 143 -10.50 2.77 -7.56
CA ILE A 143 -9.19 3.28 -7.96
C ILE A 143 -8.61 4.10 -6.82
N TYR A 144 -7.49 3.64 -6.28
CA TYR A 144 -6.79 4.32 -5.21
C TYR A 144 -5.77 5.32 -5.78
N ARG A 145 -5.65 6.48 -5.13
CA ARG A 145 -4.66 7.49 -5.54
C ARG A 145 -3.26 6.96 -5.28
N PRO A 146 -2.35 6.97 -6.27
CA PRO A 146 -0.98 6.53 -6.06
C PRO A 146 -0.19 7.52 -5.22
N LEU A 147 0.89 7.03 -4.60
CA LEU A 147 1.92 7.87 -4.00
C LEU A 147 2.93 8.25 -5.08
N PRO A 148 3.24 9.55 -5.26
CA PRO A 148 4.30 9.97 -6.17
C PRO A 148 5.65 9.36 -5.79
N GLU A 149 6.58 9.33 -6.73
CA GLU A 149 7.94 8.82 -6.53
C GLU A 149 8.84 9.86 -5.86
N GLY A 150 9.86 9.41 -5.11
CA GLY A 150 10.93 10.25 -4.61
C GLY A 150 11.03 10.40 -3.10
N LYS A 151 11.94 11.27 -2.68
CA LYS A 151 12.18 11.58 -1.26
C LYS A 151 11.09 12.49 -0.72
N TYR A 152 10.39 12.01 0.30
CA TYR A 152 9.39 12.82 0.98
C TYR A 152 10.00 13.58 2.16
N SER A 153 9.87 14.92 2.10
CA SER A 153 9.98 15.76 3.27
C SER A 153 8.66 15.81 4.04
N LEU A 154 8.69 16.27 5.28
CA LEU A 154 7.48 16.55 6.06
C LEU A 154 6.49 17.41 5.27
N TYR A 155 7.00 18.46 4.62
CA TYR A 155 6.18 19.40 3.85
C TYR A 155 5.53 18.75 2.63
N SER A 156 6.27 17.97 1.84
CA SER A 156 5.72 17.33 0.64
C SER A 156 4.68 16.26 0.99
N PHE A 157 4.90 15.50 2.07
CA PHE A 157 3.91 14.51 2.51
C PHE A 157 2.66 15.18 3.11
N ALA A 158 2.81 16.26 3.87
CA ALA A 158 1.69 17.04 4.36
C ALA A 158 0.88 17.64 3.19
N LEU A 159 1.55 18.24 2.19
CA LEU A 159 0.89 18.78 1.00
C LEU A 159 0.10 17.69 0.26
N LEU A 160 0.68 16.50 0.10
CA LEU A 160 -0.01 15.34 -0.48
C LEU A 160 -1.27 14.99 0.31
N THR A 161 -1.15 14.86 1.64
CA THR A 161 -2.29 14.53 2.52
C THR A 161 -3.39 15.59 2.41
N PHE A 162 -3.02 16.87 2.37
CA PHE A 162 -3.97 17.98 2.19
C PHE A 162 -4.67 17.93 0.84
N SER A 163 -3.95 17.58 -0.22
CA SER A 163 -4.55 17.47 -1.56
C SER A 163 -5.57 16.32 -1.68
N MET A 164 -5.60 15.41 -0.70
CA MET A 164 -6.60 14.33 -0.61
C MET A 164 -7.88 14.78 0.10
N ILE A 165 -7.85 15.91 0.81
CA ILE A 165 -9.01 16.45 1.52
C ILE A 165 -9.88 17.24 0.54
N SER A 166 -11.15 16.93 0.48
CA SER A 166 -12.09 17.71 -0.33
C SER A 166 -12.33 19.09 0.27
N PRO A 167 -12.41 20.17 -0.54
CA PRO A 167 -12.80 21.50 -0.04
C PRO A 167 -14.13 21.50 0.74
N GLY A 168 -15.05 20.59 0.40
CA GLY A 168 -16.32 20.43 1.12
C GLY A 168 -16.18 19.91 2.54
N ASP A 169 -15.06 19.26 2.89
CA ASP A 169 -14.83 18.75 4.25
C ASP A 169 -14.32 19.85 5.20
N TYR A 170 -13.63 20.88 4.65
CA TYR A 170 -13.14 21.99 5.47
C TYR A 170 -14.26 22.88 6.00
N VAL A 171 -15.27 23.17 5.16
CA VAL A 171 -16.34 24.15 5.50
C VAL A 171 -17.09 23.77 6.78
N PRO A 172 -17.64 22.55 6.94
CA PRO A 172 -18.38 22.20 8.15
C PRO A 172 -17.48 22.16 9.40
N ILE A 173 -16.21 21.76 9.27
CA ILE A 173 -15.27 21.73 10.40
C ILE A 173 -14.91 23.16 10.84
N ILE A 174 -14.57 24.03 9.90
CA ILE A 174 -14.29 25.46 10.18
C ILE A 174 -15.50 26.13 10.81
N ALA A 175 -16.71 25.89 10.28
CA ALA A 175 -17.94 26.42 10.82
C ALA A 175 -18.20 25.94 12.26
N ALA A 176 -17.96 24.66 12.54
CA ALA A 176 -18.07 24.09 13.88
C ALA A 176 -17.08 24.73 14.86
N ILE A 177 -15.80 24.89 14.45
CA ILE A 177 -14.77 25.53 15.28
C ILE A 177 -15.12 26.99 15.53
N GLY A 178 -15.58 27.74 14.50
CA GLY A 178 -16.03 29.10 14.66
C GLY A 178 -17.20 29.23 15.63
N ALA A 179 -18.18 28.34 15.53
CA ALA A 179 -19.33 28.31 16.44
C ALA A 179 -18.89 27.98 17.89
N ILE A 180 -18.00 27.03 18.10
CA ILE A 180 -17.43 26.69 19.42
C ILE A 180 -16.72 27.90 20.03
N THR A 181 -15.95 28.63 19.21
CA THR A 181 -15.20 29.82 19.66
C THR A 181 -16.18 30.99 20.01
N LEU A 182 -17.16 31.23 19.16
CA LEU A 182 -18.16 32.28 19.44
C LEU A 182 -18.96 31.97 20.74
N LEU A 183 -19.38 30.73 20.94
CA LEU A 183 -20.03 30.31 22.17
C LEU A 183 -19.07 30.41 23.38
N GLY A 184 -17.77 30.20 23.16
CA GLY A 184 -16.75 30.39 24.18
C GLY A 184 -16.65 31.84 24.69
N LEU A 185 -16.90 32.85 23.85
CA LEU A 185 -16.91 34.28 24.24
C LEU A 185 -18.05 34.63 25.20
N VAL A 186 -19.13 33.85 25.18
CA VAL A 186 -20.33 34.11 25.99
C VAL A 186 -20.02 33.86 27.49
N SER A 187 -19.32 32.83 27.83
CA SER A 187 -19.06 32.45 29.24
C SER A 187 -18.36 33.54 30.05
N PRO A 188 -17.21 34.12 29.62
CA PRO A 188 -16.56 35.21 30.32
C PRO A 188 -17.45 36.46 30.42
N ALA A 189 -18.14 36.83 29.35
CA ALA A 189 -19.04 37.99 29.31
C ALA A 189 -20.21 37.83 30.27
N LEU A 190 -20.81 36.63 30.31
CA LEU A 190 -21.94 36.34 31.21
C LEU A 190 -21.47 36.34 32.69
N ASN A 191 -20.30 35.76 32.99
CA ASN A 191 -19.73 35.80 34.32
C ASN A 191 -19.52 37.23 34.86
N ARG A 192 -18.99 38.11 34.00
CA ARG A 192 -18.85 39.54 34.33
C ARG A 192 -20.19 40.16 34.65
N GLN A 193 -21.17 39.98 33.76
CA GLN A 193 -22.51 40.59 33.89
C GLN A 193 -23.23 40.09 35.13
N VAL A 194 -23.14 38.80 35.45
CA VAL A 194 -23.75 38.23 36.65
C VAL A 194 -23.12 38.82 37.93
N LEU A 195 -21.80 38.87 38.01
CA LEU A 195 -21.10 39.33 39.23
C LEU A 195 -21.18 40.86 39.39
N ASP A 196 -21.11 41.64 38.32
CA ASP A 196 -21.08 43.08 38.38
C ASP A 196 -22.50 43.67 38.60
N ARG A 197 -23.52 43.09 37.99
CA ARG A 197 -24.89 43.69 37.96
C ARG A 197 -25.91 42.91 38.79
N LEU A 198 -25.91 41.56 38.73
CA LEU A 198 -26.99 40.76 39.31
C LEU A 198 -26.73 40.38 40.77
N VAL A 199 -25.53 40.02 41.13
CA VAL A 199 -25.17 39.62 42.51
C VAL A 199 -25.35 40.74 43.48
N PRO A 200 -25.00 42.03 43.20
CA PRO A 200 -25.23 43.14 44.13
C PRO A 200 -26.71 43.43 44.42
N LEU A 201 -27.62 43.05 43.54
CA LEU A 201 -29.08 43.24 43.71
C LEU A 201 -29.72 42.22 44.68
N GLY A 202 -28.94 41.19 45.11
CA GLY A 202 -29.41 40.18 46.02
C GLY A 202 -30.66 39.41 45.55
N THR A 203 -31.62 39.22 46.46
CA THR A 203 -32.83 38.43 46.20
C THR A 203 -33.75 39.04 45.12
N ALA A 204 -33.69 40.36 44.89
CA ALA A 204 -34.46 41.05 43.86
C ALA A 204 -34.06 40.60 42.44
N ALA A 205 -32.84 40.11 42.22
CA ALA A 205 -32.34 39.63 40.94
C ALA A 205 -32.55 38.12 40.70
N TYR A 206 -33.24 37.42 41.61
CA TYR A 206 -33.39 35.95 41.52
C TYR A 206 -33.91 35.45 40.18
N PRO A 207 -34.99 36.04 39.55
CA PRO A 207 -35.45 35.66 38.24
C PRO A 207 -34.42 35.87 37.12
N GLN A 208 -33.61 36.94 37.21
CA GLN A 208 -32.55 37.27 36.25
C GLN A 208 -31.34 36.33 36.42
N LEU A 209 -31.01 35.96 37.64
CA LEU A 209 -29.96 34.93 37.94
C LEU A 209 -30.38 33.58 37.38
N MET A 210 -31.66 33.21 37.51
CA MET A 210 -32.18 31.97 36.95
C MET A 210 -32.11 31.96 35.42
N THR A 211 -32.45 33.08 34.77
CA THR A 211 -32.27 33.20 33.31
C THR A 211 -30.82 33.16 32.88
N ALA A 212 -29.92 33.80 33.59
CA ALA A 212 -28.48 33.73 33.33
C ALA A 212 -27.93 32.31 33.50
N ALA A 213 -28.35 31.57 34.52
CA ALA A 213 -27.99 30.16 34.71
C ALA A 213 -28.51 29.28 33.58
N LEU A 214 -29.74 29.52 33.11
CA LEU A 214 -30.30 28.77 31.99
C LEU A 214 -29.55 29.07 30.68
N VAL A 215 -29.16 30.33 30.43
CA VAL A 215 -28.32 30.71 29.28
C VAL A 215 -26.93 30.03 29.38
N PHE A 216 -26.34 30.01 30.57
CA PHE A 216 -25.05 29.35 30.77
C PHE A 216 -25.13 27.86 30.50
N LEU A 217 -26.17 27.19 31.00
CA LEU A 217 -26.42 25.78 30.78
C LEU A 217 -26.64 25.45 29.29
N SER A 218 -27.52 26.26 28.63
CA SER A 218 -27.85 26.08 27.22
C SER A 218 -26.63 26.28 26.30
N THR A 219 -25.81 27.31 26.56
CA THR A 219 -24.57 27.55 25.80
C THR A 219 -23.53 26.43 26.00
N GLY A 220 -23.42 25.92 27.24
CA GLY A 220 -22.57 24.77 27.56
C GLY A 220 -23.00 23.49 26.84
N LEU A 221 -24.32 23.19 26.88
CA LEU A 221 -24.87 22.03 26.17
C LEU A 221 -24.69 22.15 24.67
N LEU A 222 -25.02 23.31 24.08
CA LEU A 222 -24.89 23.56 22.64
C LEU A 222 -23.42 23.42 22.20
N ARG A 223 -22.48 23.99 22.98
CA ARG A 223 -21.05 23.86 22.73
C ARG A 223 -20.64 22.40 22.75
N THR A 224 -21.08 21.60 23.71
CA THR A 224 -20.74 20.17 23.82
C THR A 224 -21.27 19.38 22.62
N VAL A 225 -22.51 19.66 22.18
CA VAL A 225 -23.08 19.01 20.97
C VAL A 225 -22.27 19.36 19.73
N ILE A 226 -21.88 20.62 19.55
CA ILE A 226 -21.08 21.04 18.39
C ILE A 226 -19.69 20.42 18.44
N ILE A 227 -19.06 20.28 19.62
CA ILE A 227 -17.79 19.56 19.79
C ILE A 227 -17.95 18.09 19.37
N ALA A 228 -19.02 17.43 19.79
CA ALA A 228 -19.30 16.05 19.38
C ALA A 228 -19.47 15.90 17.86
N VAL A 229 -20.24 16.79 17.23
CA VAL A 229 -20.42 16.83 15.78
C VAL A 229 -19.09 17.08 15.06
N LYS A 230 -18.30 18.07 15.52
CA LYS A 230 -16.96 18.35 14.99
C LYS A 230 -16.09 17.07 15.04
N LYS A 231 -16.09 16.36 16.17
CA LYS A 231 -15.27 15.16 16.34
C LYS A 231 -15.70 14.01 15.42
N LEU A 232 -16.99 13.83 15.19
CA LEU A 232 -17.52 12.86 14.22
C LEU A 232 -17.13 13.22 12.78
N LEU A 233 -17.23 14.50 12.39
CA LEU A 233 -16.81 14.97 11.07
C LEU A 233 -15.29 14.72 10.88
N LEU A 234 -14.48 15.12 11.84
CA LEU A 234 -13.03 14.93 11.78
C LEU A 234 -12.66 13.46 11.69
N SER A 235 -13.24 12.60 12.53
CA SER A 235 -12.99 11.15 12.50
C SER A 235 -13.35 10.51 11.15
N SER A 236 -14.44 10.99 10.51
CA SER A 236 -14.80 10.56 9.16
C SER A 236 -13.74 10.91 8.12
N VAL A 237 -13.16 12.12 8.21
CA VAL A 237 -12.07 12.56 7.32
C VAL A 237 -10.78 11.78 7.60
N GLU A 238 -10.42 11.61 8.87
CA GLU A 238 -9.24 10.85 9.30
C GLU A 238 -9.30 9.40 8.78
N LEU A 239 -10.42 8.72 8.97
CA LEU A 239 -10.59 7.33 8.50
C LEU A 239 -10.46 7.24 6.99
N ARG A 240 -11.07 8.15 6.25
CA ARG A 240 -11.03 8.22 4.80
C ARG A 240 -9.62 8.37 4.27
N ILE A 241 -8.87 9.33 4.81
CA ILE A 241 -7.51 9.62 4.35
C ILE A 241 -6.56 8.51 4.76
N SER A 242 -6.67 8.00 5.98
CA SER A 242 -5.81 6.91 6.44
C SER A 242 -5.98 5.66 5.58
N THR A 243 -7.22 5.33 5.18
CA THR A 243 -7.49 4.20 4.29
C THR A 243 -6.88 4.43 2.90
N GLN A 244 -7.01 5.63 2.33
CA GLN A 244 -6.40 5.96 1.04
C GLN A 244 -4.88 5.91 1.09
N VAL A 245 -4.26 6.47 2.13
CA VAL A 245 -2.79 6.44 2.31
C VAL A 245 -2.30 5.01 2.50
N GLN A 246 -3.00 4.21 3.31
CA GLN A 246 -2.65 2.81 3.52
C GLN A 246 -2.74 2.00 2.22
N ALA A 247 -3.84 2.15 1.47
CA ALA A 247 -4.01 1.49 0.18
C ALA A 247 -2.90 1.89 -0.82
N ALA A 248 -2.57 3.19 -0.86
CA ALA A 248 -1.50 3.69 -1.72
C ALA A 248 -0.10 3.15 -1.33
N VAL A 249 0.19 3.02 -0.02
CA VAL A 249 1.43 2.42 0.47
C VAL A 249 1.49 0.93 0.14
N VAL A 250 0.39 0.19 0.34
CA VAL A 250 0.32 -1.24 -0.02
C VAL A 250 0.46 -1.41 -1.53
N SER A 251 -0.25 -0.61 -2.33
CA SER A 251 -0.09 -0.60 -3.78
C SER A 251 1.38 -0.40 -4.17
N ARG A 252 2.03 0.63 -3.64
CA ARG A 252 3.45 0.90 -3.90
C ARG A 252 4.34 -0.30 -3.56
N ILE A 253 4.14 -0.93 -2.40
CA ILE A 253 4.92 -2.11 -1.98
C ILE A 253 4.79 -3.25 -2.97
N LEU A 254 3.58 -3.51 -3.49
CA LEU A 254 3.33 -4.60 -4.45
C LEU A 254 3.99 -4.37 -5.81
N PHE A 255 4.34 -3.14 -6.15
CA PHE A 255 5.08 -2.80 -7.38
C PHE A 255 6.60 -2.77 -7.20
N LEU A 256 7.12 -2.93 -5.97
CA LEU A 256 8.55 -2.95 -5.70
C LEU A 256 9.20 -4.26 -6.19
N PRO A 257 10.49 -4.23 -6.60
CA PRO A 257 11.21 -5.40 -7.06
C PRO A 257 11.46 -6.41 -5.94
N ASP A 258 11.71 -7.67 -6.30
CA ASP A 258 11.99 -8.78 -5.36
C ASP A 258 13.19 -8.49 -4.43
N SER A 259 14.19 -7.74 -4.91
CA SER A 259 15.35 -7.31 -4.12
C SER A 259 14.96 -6.55 -2.85
N PHE A 260 13.96 -5.66 -2.92
CA PHE A 260 13.46 -4.90 -1.77
C PHE A 260 13.01 -5.82 -0.62
N PHE A 261 12.38 -6.95 -0.95
CA PHE A 261 11.85 -7.89 0.06
C PHE A 261 12.94 -8.76 0.68
N LYS A 262 14.11 -8.90 0.06
CA LYS A 262 15.26 -9.60 0.65
C LYS A 262 15.80 -8.84 1.85
N ASP A 263 15.87 -7.50 1.76
CA ASP A 263 16.44 -6.63 2.79
C ASP A 263 15.41 -6.24 3.87
N ASN A 264 14.13 -6.41 3.57
CA ASN A 264 13.04 -5.98 4.43
C ASN A 264 12.19 -7.18 4.90
N SER A 265 12.32 -7.55 6.18
CA SER A 265 11.48 -8.62 6.74
C SER A 265 9.99 -8.24 6.71
N ALA A 266 9.12 -9.25 6.58
CA ALA A 266 7.67 -9.06 6.58
C ALA A 266 7.15 -8.30 7.83
N GLY A 267 7.77 -8.51 8.99
CA GLY A 267 7.45 -7.77 10.21
C GLY A 267 7.77 -6.27 10.11
N LYS A 268 8.92 -5.90 9.51
CA LYS A 268 9.27 -4.51 9.26
C LYS A 268 8.29 -3.85 8.30
N ILE A 269 7.93 -4.55 7.21
CA ILE A 269 6.98 -4.05 6.21
C ILE A 269 5.60 -3.83 6.85
N SER A 270 5.09 -4.80 7.61
CA SER A 270 3.81 -4.69 8.32
C SER A 270 3.79 -3.48 9.27
N LYS A 271 4.86 -3.26 10.03
CA LYS A 271 4.98 -2.10 10.92
C LYS A 271 5.02 -0.78 10.16
N ARG A 272 5.71 -0.73 9.00
CA ARG A 272 5.72 0.44 8.11
C ARG A 272 4.32 0.77 7.58
N ILE A 273 3.55 -0.24 7.16
CA ILE A 273 2.17 -0.05 6.72
C ILE A 273 1.32 0.55 7.86
N SER A 274 1.41 0.01 9.07
CA SER A 274 0.72 0.56 10.26
C SER A 274 1.17 1.99 10.57
N ASN A 275 2.47 2.30 10.45
CA ASN A 275 2.99 3.64 10.66
C ASN A 275 2.47 4.65 9.63
N SER A 276 2.16 4.24 8.39
CA SER A 276 1.58 5.12 7.38
C SER A 276 0.18 5.61 7.77
N GLN A 277 -0.63 4.74 8.36
CA GLN A 277 -1.94 5.09 8.89
C GLN A 277 -1.82 6.08 10.07
N THR A 278 -0.94 5.79 11.00
CA THR A 278 -0.66 6.69 12.15
C THR A 278 -0.22 8.07 11.67
N LEU A 279 0.66 8.12 10.67
CA LEU A 279 1.15 9.37 10.07
C LEU A 279 0.01 10.17 9.44
N ALA A 280 -0.86 9.52 8.66
CA ALA A 280 -2.00 10.18 8.03
C ALA A 280 -2.95 10.78 9.07
N ASN A 281 -3.31 10.02 10.11
CA ASN A 281 -4.19 10.50 11.19
C ASN A 281 -3.58 11.68 11.95
N GLN A 282 -2.29 11.62 12.29
CA GLN A 282 -1.60 12.72 12.97
C GLN A 282 -1.59 13.99 12.13
N LEU A 283 -1.33 13.89 10.82
CA LEU A 283 -1.32 15.06 9.94
C LEU A 283 -2.70 15.69 9.78
N VAL A 284 -3.73 14.87 9.60
CA VAL A 284 -5.12 15.39 9.48
C VAL A 284 -5.56 16.06 10.77
N GLY A 285 -5.37 15.41 11.93
CA GLY A 285 -5.72 15.97 13.24
C GLY A 285 -4.96 17.27 13.53
N MET A 286 -3.64 17.28 13.26
CA MET A 286 -2.79 18.44 13.48
C MET A 286 -3.29 19.67 12.71
N VAL A 287 -3.68 19.50 11.46
CA VAL A 287 -4.03 20.65 10.61
C VAL A 287 -5.51 21.00 10.68
N MET A 288 -6.39 20.01 10.56
CA MET A 288 -7.83 20.29 10.51
C MET A 288 -8.45 20.59 11.87
N ASP A 289 -7.90 20.06 12.95
CA ASP A 289 -8.41 20.32 14.28
C ASP A 289 -7.57 21.38 15.00
N THR A 290 -6.36 21.05 15.35
CA THR A 290 -5.58 21.84 16.30
C THR A 290 -5.12 23.18 15.73
N SER A 291 -4.59 23.21 14.48
CA SER A 291 -4.12 24.47 13.89
C SER A 291 -5.25 25.47 13.70
N ILE A 292 -6.42 25.01 13.21
CA ILE A 292 -7.58 25.88 13.01
C ILE A 292 -8.14 26.34 14.36
N THR A 293 -8.29 25.43 15.33
CA THR A 293 -8.75 25.77 16.68
C THR A 293 -7.85 26.80 17.34
N THR A 294 -6.52 26.65 17.20
CA THR A 294 -5.53 27.60 17.74
C THR A 294 -5.70 28.99 17.13
N VAL A 295 -5.85 29.10 15.79
CA VAL A 295 -6.07 30.38 15.12
C VAL A 295 -7.35 31.07 15.64
N PHE A 296 -8.46 30.32 15.74
CA PHE A 296 -9.71 30.84 16.27
C PHE A 296 -9.61 31.26 17.74
N SER A 297 -8.81 30.56 18.56
CA SER A 297 -8.63 30.87 19.97
C SER A 297 -7.91 32.20 20.22
N LEU A 298 -7.19 32.76 19.23
CA LEU A 298 -6.56 34.08 19.33
C LEU A 298 -7.60 35.19 19.59
N VAL A 299 -8.88 34.96 19.27
CA VAL A 299 -9.98 35.88 19.58
C VAL A 299 -10.21 36.09 21.09
N TYR A 300 -9.81 35.11 21.93
CA TYR A 300 -9.88 35.26 23.38
C TYR A 300 -8.84 36.23 23.95
N ILE A 301 -7.72 36.50 23.23
CA ILE A 301 -6.66 37.41 23.68
C ILE A 301 -7.19 38.87 23.84
N PRO A 302 -7.80 39.51 22.83
CA PRO A 302 -8.39 40.84 22.99
C PRO A 302 -9.54 40.84 24.00
N GLN A 303 -10.32 39.77 24.11
CA GLN A 303 -11.38 39.69 25.13
C GLN A 303 -10.73 39.69 26.56
N MET A 304 -9.71 38.92 26.80
CA MET A 304 -8.98 38.90 28.06
C MET A 304 -8.37 40.28 28.40
N ALA A 305 -7.76 40.94 27.42
CA ALA A 305 -7.18 42.26 27.58
C ALA A 305 -8.25 43.33 27.90
N SER A 306 -9.49 43.19 27.42
CA SER A 306 -10.58 44.15 27.70
C SER A 306 -11.08 44.06 29.16
N TYR A 307 -10.91 42.94 29.84
CA TYR A 307 -11.34 42.78 31.24
C TYR A 307 -10.31 43.28 32.25
N ALA A 308 -9.00 42.99 31.95
CA ALA A 308 -7.92 43.40 32.86
C ALA A 308 -6.65 43.75 32.05
N PRO A 309 -6.52 45.00 31.57
CA PRO A 309 -5.38 45.42 30.75
C PRO A 309 -4.03 45.32 31.46
N THR A 310 -4.01 45.45 32.79
CA THR A 310 -2.80 45.36 33.60
C THR A 310 -2.27 43.92 33.77
N LEU A 311 -3.18 42.92 33.76
CA LEU A 311 -2.80 41.49 33.87
C LEU A 311 -2.49 40.85 32.51
N TYR A 312 -2.78 41.51 31.41
CA TYR A 312 -2.63 40.98 30.06
C TYR A 312 -1.18 40.57 29.75
N ILE A 313 -0.20 41.47 30.04
CA ILE A 313 1.21 41.20 29.73
C ILE A 313 1.76 40.06 30.60
N PRO A 314 1.57 40.04 31.96
CA PRO A 314 1.96 38.88 32.78
C PRO A 314 1.38 37.55 32.31
N ALA A 315 0.10 37.52 31.93
CA ALA A 315 -0.55 36.31 31.43
C ALA A 315 0.08 35.81 30.12
N LEU A 316 0.38 36.68 29.19
CA LEU A 316 1.09 36.32 27.95
C LEU A 316 2.51 35.80 28.19
N LEU A 317 3.23 36.38 29.17
CA LEU A 317 4.57 35.88 29.54
C LEU A 317 4.52 34.46 30.12
N ILE A 318 3.51 34.15 30.94
CA ILE A 318 3.32 32.81 31.51
C ILE A 318 3.00 31.82 30.37
N LEU A 319 2.11 32.17 29.44
CA LEU A 319 1.77 31.35 28.28
C LEU A 319 2.99 31.12 27.37
N ALA A 320 3.80 32.15 27.13
CA ALA A 320 5.05 32.05 26.37
C ALA A 320 6.06 31.11 27.05
N ALA A 321 6.24 31.26 28.37
CA ALA A 321 7.12 30.37 29.14
C ALA A 321 6.66 28.90 29.08
N GLN A 322 5.36 28.67 29.20
CA GLN A 322 4.74 27.34 29.06
C GLN A 322 4.97 26.76 27.66
N PHE A 323 4.82 27.57 26.61
CA PHE A 323 5.05 27.16 25.22
C PHE A 323 6.51 26.77 24.97
N VAL A 324 7.46 27.62 25.37
CA VAL A 324 8.91 27.37 25.24
C VAL A 324 9.30 26.07 25.96
N PHE A 325 8.81 25.90 27.20
CA PHE A 325 9.05 24.67 27.96
C PHE A 325 8.48 23.44 27.23
N SER A 326 7.28 23.54 26.68
CA SER A 326 6.66 22.44 25.95
C SER A 326 7.44 22.05 24.69
N VAL A 327 7.88 23.03 23.89
CA VAL A 327 8.71 22.77 22.69
C VAL A 327 10.01 22.02 23.08
N PHE A 328 10.67 22.45 24.16
CA PHE A 328 11.87 21.78 24.66
C PHE A 328 11.59 20.34 25.12
N ALA A 329 10.53 20.14 25.91
CA ALA A 329 10.12 18.82 26.38
C ALA A 329 9.72 17.88 25.25
N SER A 330 9.04 18.41 24.21
CA SER A 330 8.66 17.66 23.01
C SER A 330 9.86 17.21 22.18
N ALA A 331 10.92 18.02 22.10
CA ALA A 331 12.16 17.62 21.42
C ALA A 331 12.84 16.42 22.11
N VAL A 332 12.84 16.41 23.46
CA VAL A 332 13.37 15.27 24.24
C VAL A 332 12.48 14.04 24.09
N TYR A 333 11.16 14.22 24.13
CA TYR A 333 10.19 13.14 23.90
C TYR A 333 10.37 12.49 22.53
N ALA A 334 10.52 13.29 21.47
CA ALA A 334 10.73 12.79 20.11
C ALA A 334 11.98 11.91 19.98
N LYS A 335 13.10 12.33 20.60
CA LYS A 335 14.32 11.52 20.60
C LYS A 335 14.12 10.17 21.28
N ASN A 336 13.42 10.15 22.42
CA ASN A 336 13.06 8.91 23.11
C ASN A 336 12.14 8.01 22.24
N MET A 337 11.17 8.61 21.58
CA MET A 337 10.22 7.90 20.70
C MET A 337 10.90 7.29 19.48
N MET A 338 11.89 7.98 18.88
CA MET A 338 12.70 7.43 17.79
C MET A 338 13.39 6.13 18.20
N ALA A 339 14.11 6.16 19.33
CA ALA A 339 14.80 4.98 19.86
C ALA A 339 13.83 3.84 20.23
N SER A 340 12.69 4.19 20.83
CA SER A 340 11.62 3.23 21.13
C SER A 340 11.07 2.56 19.87
N ASN A 341 10.81 3.31 18.79
CA ASN A 341 10.30 2.78 17.54
C ASN A 341 11.29 1.83 16.86
N GLU A 342 12.59 2.12 16.87
CA GLU A 342 13.62 1.26 16.33
C GLU A 342 13.63 -0.11 17.02
N VAL A 343 13.66 -0.12 18.36
CA VAL A 343 13.61 -1.37 19.15
C VAL A 343 12.28 -2.11 18.95
N SER A 344 11.16 -1.38 18.83
CA SER A 344 9.85 -1.98 18.56
C SER A 344 9.78 -2.66 17.19
N MET A 345 10.46 -2.12 16.18
CA MET A 345 10.54 -2.78 14.86
C MET A 345 11.40 -4.06 14.93
N GLU A 346 12.50 -4.04 15.68
CA GLU A 346 13.35 -5.21 15.90
C GLU A 346 12.58 -6.32 16.64
N GLU A 347 11.87 -5.96 17.71
CA GLU A 347 11.03 -6.88 18.50
C GLU A 347 9.91 -7.49 17.64
N SER A 348 9.16 -6.68 16.91
CA SER A 348 8.08 -7.15 16.03
C SER A 348 8.59 -8.08 14.92
N SER A 349 9.76 -7.78 14.34
CA SER A 349 10.42 -8.65 13.37
C SER A 349 10.80 -10.00 13.95
N PHE A 350 11.35 -10.00 15.19
CA PHE A 350 11.69 -11.23 15.89
C PHE A 350 10.45 -12.08 16.20
N VAL A 351 9.39 -11.47 16.76
CA VAL A 351 8.13 -12.16 17.09
C VAL A 351 7.54 -12.80 15.82
N PHE A 352 7.48 -12.08 14.73
CA PHE A 352 6.99 -12.60 13.45
C PHE A 352 7.80 -13.81 12.97
N SER A 353 9.13 -13.73 13.06
CA SER A 353 10.04 -14.83 12.68
C SER A 353 9.88 -16.04 13.61
N ALA A 354 9.73 -15.81 14.91
CA ALA A 354 9.52 -16.87 15.90
C ALA A 354 8.16 -17.58 15.69
N MET A 355 7.10 -16.83 15.37
CA MET A 355 5.78 -17.41 15.07
C MET A 355 5.82 -18.26 13.79
N ARG A 356 6.48 -17.80 12.73
CA ARG A 356 6.70 -18.61 11.52
C ARG A 356 7.50 -19.88 11.78
N GLY A 357 8.50 -19.80 12.66
CA GLY A 357 9.37 -20.92 13.04
C GLY A 357 8.88 -21.71 14.25
N VAL A 358 7.67 -21.51 14.76
CA VAL A 358 7.22 -22.09 16.04
C VAL A 358 7.28 -23.61 16.06
N GLN A 359 6.96 -24.27 14.96
CA GLN A 359 7.04 -25.73 14.86
C GLN A 359 8.50 -26.20 15.01
N LYS A 360 9.45 -25.54 14.34
CA LYS A 360 10.87 -25.84 14.47
C LYS A 360 11.40 -25.56 15.88
N LEU A 361 10.94 -24.44 16.50
CA LEU A 361 11.30 -24.11 17.89
C LEU A 361 10.79 -25.18 18.87
N LYS A 362 9.57 -25.71 18.65
CA LYS A 362 9.02 -26.80 19.48
C LYS A 362 9.80 -28.10 19.30
N THR A 363 10.07 -28.52 18.07
CA THR A 363 10.76 -29.77 17.78
C THR A 363 12.24 -29.75 18.22
N SER A 364 12.88 -28.61 18.21
CA SER A 364 14.26 -28.43 18.71
C SER A 364 14.37 -28.12 20.21
N GLY A 365 13.24 -28.05 20.93
CA GLY A 365 13.22 -27.66 22.36
C GLY A 365 13.74 -26.24 22.64
N ALA A 366 13.76 -25.37 21.60
CA ALA A 366 14.39 -24.06 21.69
C ALA A 366 13.46 -22.94 22.19
N LEU A 367 12.23 -23.25 22.62
CA LEU A 367 11.23 -22.26 23.07
C LEU A 367 11.78 -21.32 24.17
N LYS A 368 12.48 -21.86 25.16
CA LYS A 368 13.05 -21.05 26.25
C LYS A 368 14.10 -20.06 25.75
N ARG A 369 14.91 -20.44 24.76
CA ARG A 369 15.91 -19.54 24.14
C ARG A 369 15.23 -18.43 23.34
N ALA A 370 14.21 -18.78 22.54
CA ALA A 370 13.43 -17.81 21.78
C ALA A 370 12.73 -16.81 22.73
N TYR A 371 12.11 -17.31 23.82
CA TYR A 371 11.52 -16.46 24.84
C TYR A 371 12.55 -15.54 25.51
N ALA A 372 13.74 -16.06 25.87
CA ALA A 372 14.79 -15.24 26.46
C ALA A 372 15.26 -14.12 25.51
N LYS A 373 15.37 -14.40 24.21
CA LYS A 373 15.71 -13.39 23.21
C LYS A 373 14.62 -12.33 23.03
N TRP A 374 13.35 -12.76 22.99
CA TRP A 374 12.23 -11.83 23.01
C TRP A 374 12.20 -10.97 24.28
N ALA A 375 12.37 -11.58 25.45
CA ALA A 375 12.38 -10.87 26.72
C ALA A 375 13.51 -9.84 26.80
N GLU A 376 14.67 -10.11 26.21
CA GLU A 376 15.76 -9.14 26.10
C GLU A 376 15.37 -7.93 25.25
N LEU A 377 14.78 -8.16 24.07
CA LEU A 377 14.29 -7.10 23.17
C LEU A 377 13.18 -6.29 23.85
N TYR A 378 12.22 -6.99 24.46
CA TYR A 378 11.12 -6.37 25.17
C TYR A 378 11.60 -5.55 26.38
N ARG A 379 12.60 -6.04 27.12
CA ARG A 379 13.23 -5.27 28.21
C ARG A 379 13.88 -3.98 27.70
N ARG A 380 14.56 -4.04 26.55
CA ARG A 380 15.10 -2.84 25.88
C ARG A 380 14.00 -1.84 25.52
N LEU A 381 12.86 -2.33 25.00
CA LEU A 381 11.71 -1.51 24.68
C LEU A 381 11.10 -0.88 25.94
N LEU A 382 10.99 -1.65 27.03
CA LEU A 382 10.45 -1.19 28.32
C LEU A 382 11.26 -0.04 28.93
N VAL A 383 12.57 0.02 28.72
CA VAL A 383 13.40 1.16 29.16
C VAL A 383 12.89 2.48 28.58
N TYR A 384 12.54 2.50 27.31
CA TYR A 384 12.01 3.70 26.66
C TYR A 384 10.57 4.02 27.05
N THR A 385 9.77 3.00 27.40
CA THR A 385 8.32 3.16 27.68
C THR A 385 8.06 3.40 29.17
N LEU A 386 8.68 2.62 30.05
CA LEU A 386 8.45 2.71 31.52
C LEU A 386 9.47 3.60 32.23
N ASP A 387 10.67 3.71 31.66
CA ASP A 387 11.75 4.53 32.24
C ASP A 387 12.29 5.58 31.26
N PRO A 388 11.41 6.40 30.62
CA PRO A 388 11.86 7.49 29.79
C PRO A 388 12.62 8.54 30.60
N PRO A 389 13.37 9.46 29.98
CA PRO A 389 14.08 10.53 30.66
C PRO A 389 13.18 11.28 31.65
N HIS A 390 13.70 11.69 32.78
CA HIS A 390 12.92 12.35 33.85
C HIS A 390 12.10 13.54 33.34
N LEU A 391 12.61 14.31 32.40
CA LEU A 391 11.89 15.42 31.80
C LEU A 391 10.58 14.94 31.08
N VAL A 392 10.64 13.80 30.42
CA VAL A 392 9.47 13.21 29.75
C VAL A 392 8.45 12.72 30.77
N LYS A 393 8.90 12.05 31.84
CA LYS A 393 8.03 11.57 32.92
C LYS A 393 7.31 12.72 33.63
N LEU A 394 8.06 13.79 33.95
CA LEU A 394 7.57 14.91 34.75
C LEU A 394 6.92 16.01 33.90
N ARG A 395 6.91 15.87 32.56
CA ARG A 395 6.41 16.89 31.62
C ARG A 395 5.01 17.41 32.01
N GLY A 396 4.05 16.51 32.19
CA GLY A 396 2.67 16.89 32.55
C GLY A 396 2.60 17.58 33.91
N VAL A 397 3.39 17.11 34.88
CA VAL A 397 3.47 17.72 36.24
C VAL A 397 4.06 19.12 36.15
N LEU A 398 5.15 19.31 35.40
CA LEU A 398 5.81 20.61 35.24
C LEU A 398 4.92 21.61 34.49
N ILE A 399 4.19 21.18 33.44
CA ILE A 399 3.20 22.02 32.77
C ILE A 399 2.08 22.45 33.71
N SER A 400 1.52 21.51 34.48
CA SER A 400 0.50 21.80 35.48
C SER A 400 1.03 22.74 36.58
N PHE A 401 2.29 22.56 37.03
CA PHE A 401 2.95 23.43 37.98
C PHE A 401 3.09 24.86 37.43
N ILE A 402 3.60 25.03 36.21
CA ILE A 402 3.72 26.35 35.55
C ILE A 402 2.36 27.03 35.46
N SER A 403 1.32 26.29 35.06
CA SER A 403 -0.05 26.80 34.92
C SER A 403 -0.61 27.23 36.29
N SER A 404 -0.48 26.40 37.35
CA SER A 404 -0.98 26.70 38.67
C SER A 404 -0.21 27.86 39.31
N PHE A 405 1.13 27.86 39.21
CA PHE A 405 1.97 28.96 39.68
C PHE A 405 1.62 30.26 38.93
N GLY A 406 1.42 30.19 37.63
CA GLY A 406 0.98 31.31 36.80
C GLY A 406 -0.37 31.89 37.29
N THR A 407 -1.33 31.01 37.60
CA THR A 407 -2.64 31.45 38.16
C THR A 407 -2.47 32.16 39.50
N VAL A 408 -1.66 31.63 40.41
CA VAL A 408 -1.37 32.27 41.72
C VAL A 408 -0.67 33.62 41.52
N LEU A 409 0.28 33.72 40.58
CA LEU A 409 0.96 34.97 40.26
C LEU A 409 -0.02 36.03 39.71
N ILE A 410 -0.92 35.63 38.80
CA ILE A 410 -1.95 36.51 38.25
C ILE A 410 -2.88 37.01 39.37
N VAL A 411 -3.33 36.16 40.31
CA VAL A 411 -4.15 36.56 41.44
C VAL A 411 -3.38 37.57 42.28
N SER A 412 -2.12 37.33 42.61
CA SER A 412 -1.29 38.22 43.46
C SER A 412 -1.07 39.59 42.80
N LEU A 413 -1.06 39.69 41.47
CA LEU A 413 -0.95 40.94 40.73
C LEU A 413 -2.29 41.64 40.56
N ALA A 414 -3.42 40.94 40.60
CA ALA A 414 -4.75 41.49 40.49
C ALA A 414 -5.13 42.36 41.66
N VAL A 415 -4.72 41.99 42.89
CA VAL A 415 -5.06 42.72 44.12
C VAL A 415 -4.48 44.16 44.12
N PRO A 416 -3.17 44.38 43.93
CA PRO A 416 -2.61 45.75 43.89
C PRO A 416 -3.05 46.55 42.67
N ALA A 417 -3.45 45.88 41.57
CA ALA A 417 -3.94 46.52 40.36
C ALA A 417 -5.39 47.10 40.52
N GLY A 418 -6.07 46.84 41.66
CA GLY A 418 -7.40 47.34 41.93
C GLY A 418 -8.49 46.79 41.01
N ILE A 419 -8.32 45.59 40.46
CA ILE A 419 -9.25 44.97 39.55
C ILE A 419 -10.48 44.48 40.29
N THR A 420 -11.69 44.72 39.73
CA THR A 420 -12.93 44.25 40.34
C THR A 420 -13.01 42.72 40.34
N GLN A 421 -13.72 42.13 41.30
CA GLN A 421 -13.95 40.70 41.35
C GLN A 421 -14.59 40.16 40.07
N ALA A 422 -15.53 40.92 39.52
CA ALA A 422 -16.22 40.57 38.26
C ALA A 422 -15.27 40.52 37.06
N ASP A 423 -14.43 41.56 36.88
CA ASP A 423 -13.43 41.64 35.82
C ASP A 423 -12.37 40.54 35.96
N TYR A 424 -11.92 40.26 37.18
CA TYR A 424 -10.97 39.18 37.44
C TYR A 424 -11.53 37.81 37.05
N ILE A 425 -12.77 37.47 37.42
CA ILE A 425 -13.39 36.17 37.09
C ILE A 425 -13.59 36.05 35.61
N ALA A 426 -14.05 37.14 34.91
CA ALA A 426 -14.17 37.16 33.45
C ALA A 426 -12.80 36.98 32.75
N PHE A 427 -11.77 37.68 33.25
CA PHE A 427 -10.41 37.53 32.80
C PHE A 427 -9.92 36.07 32.92
N ASN A 428 -10.08 35.47 34.12
CA ASN A 428 -9.65 34.12 34.40
C ASN A 428 -10.39 33.09 33.55
N ALA A 429 -11.68 33.28 33.24
CA ALA A 429 -12.44 32.44 32.33
C ALA A 429 -11.88 32.50 30.88
N SER A 430 -11.56 33.72 30.38
CA SER A 430 -10.93 33.89 29.08
C SER A 430 -9.51 33.30 29.03
N TYR A 431 -8.74 33.51 30.10
CA TYR A 431 -7.39 32.93 30.24
C TYR A 431 -7.42 31.40 30.23
N GLY A 432 -8.40 30.78 30.90
CA GLY A 432 -8.60 29.31 30.87
C GLY A 432 -8.89 28.77 29.46
N LEU A 433 -9.63 29.51 28.63
CA LEU A 433 -9.86 29.12 27.23
C LEU A 433 -8.57 29.18 26.40
N ILE A 434 -7.70 30.18 26.66
CA ILE A 434 -6.40 30.28 25.98
C ILE A 434 -5.46 29.15 26.45
N ILE A 435 -5.43 28.83 27.76
CA ILE A 435 -4.66 27.69 28.26
C ILE A 435 -5.08 26.41 27.58
N THR A 436 -6.38 26.16 27.42
CA THR A 436 -6.89 24.96 26.74
C THR A 436 -6.39 24.92 25.30
N ALA A 437 -6.47 26.02 24.56
CA ALA A 437 -5.96 26.11 23.20
C ALA A 437 -4.42 25.94 23.12
N MET A 438 -3.71 26.43 24.13
CA MET A 438 -2.24 26.21 24.24
C MET A 438 -1.90 24.73 24.49
N ILE A 439 -2.68 24.00 25.27
CA ILE A 439 -2.49 22.57 25.47
C ILE A 439 -2.70 21.82 24.13
N GLU A 440 -3.76 22.14 23.39
CA GLU A 440 -3.99 21.59 22.06
C GLU A 440 -2.85 21.91 21.10
N LEU A 441 -2.29 23.13 21.12
CA LEU A 441 -1.13 23.51 20.33
C LEU A 441 0.12 22.68 20.69
N MET A 442 0.28 22.28 21.96
CA MET A 442 1.36 21.41 22.39
C MET A 442 1.25 20.02 21.75
N ASP A 443 0.05 19.51 21.54
CA ASP A 443 -0.16 18.23 20.82
C ASP A 443 0.27 18.34 19.35
N VAL A 444 0.14 19.52 18.73
CA VAL A 444 0.73 19.78 17.39
C VAL A 444 2.26 19.71 17.43
N VAL A 445 2.86 20.37 18.40
CA VAL A 445 4.32 20.37 18.55
C VAL A 445 4.84 18.95 18.74
N ASP A 446 4.18 18.13 19.58
CA ASP A 446 4.52 16.72 19.75
C ASP A 446 4.35 15.94 18.44
N SER A 447 3.26 16.16 17.72
CA SER A 447 3.00 15.52 16.44
C SER A 447 4.07 15.89 15.40
N LEU A 448 4.50 17.14 15.31
CA LEU A 448 5.58 17.57 14.41
C LEU A 448 6.89 16.81 14.67
N PHE A 449 7.24 16.61 15.93
CA PHE A 449 8.45 15.85 16.31
C PHE A 449 8.31 14.35 16.05
N THR A 450 7.11 13.77 16.19
CA THR A 450 6.87 12.33 15.97
C THR A 450 6.65 11.99 14.49
N VAL A 451 6.16 12.92 13.68
CA VAL A 451 5.93 12.74 12.25
C VAL A 451 7.24 12.50 11.49
N LYS A 452 8.31 13.21 11.83
CA LYS A 452 9.62 13.04 11.17
C LYS A 452 10.16 11.60 11.23
N PRO A 453 10.19 10.92 12.39
CA PRO A 453 10.54 9.49 12.48
C PRO A 453 9.63 8.58 11.66
N LEU A 454 8.33 8.85 11.65
CA LEU A 454 7.39 8.05 10.89
C LEU A 454 7.64 8.14 9.38
N ILE A 455 7.93 9.34 8.86
CA ILE A 455 8.33 9.55 7.46
C ILE A 455 9.65 8.83 7.18
N SER A 456 10.65 8.96 8.04
CA SER A 456 11.93 8.25 7.88
C SER A 456 11.76 6.73 7.81
N ASN A 457 10.84 6.16 8.57
CA ASN A 457 10.53 4.74 8.51
C ASN A 457 9.85 4.32 7.19
N LEU A 458 9.10 5.22 6.56
CA LEU A 458 8.44 4.97 5.27
C LEU A 458 9.36 5.26 4.07
N GLN A 459 10.41 6.05 4.28
CA GLN A 459 11.33 6.52 3.25
C GLN A 459 11.87 5.40 2.34
N PRO A 460 12.29 4.21 2.84
CA PRO A 460 12.74 3.13 1.97
C PRO A 460 11.68 2.62 0.99
N ILE A 461 10.37 2.73 1.32
CA ILE A 461 9.28 2.36 0.39
C ILE A 461 9.14 3.41 -0.71
N PHE A 462 9.36 4.68 -0.37
CA PHE A 462 9.20 5.79 -1.32
C PHE A 462 10.42 5.96 -2.23
N GLU A 463 11.63 5.69 -1.73
CA GLU A 463 12.88 5.78 -2.49
C GLU A 463 13.13 4.57 -3.39
N ALA A 464 12.58 3.41 -3.03
CA ALA A 464 12.72 2.22 -3.85
C ALA A 464 11.99 2.43 -5.19
N GLU A 465 12.72 2.23 -6.29
CA GLU A 465 12.16 2.32 -7.63
C GLU A 465 11.21 1.14 -7.88
N PRO A 466 10.01 1.36 -8.42
CA PRO A 466 9.14 0.28 -8.85
C PRO A 466 9.80 -0.55 -9.95
N GLU A 467 9.37 -1.79 -10.08
CA GLU A 467 9.89 -2.67 -11.11
C GLU A 467 9.67 -2.14 -12.54
N GLN A 468 8.64 -1.32 -12.73
CA GLN A 468 8.32 -0.64 -13.99
C GLN A 468 7.91 0.80 -13.71
N THR A 469 8.58 1.76 -14.36
CA THR A 469 8.36 3.21 -14.18
C THR A 469 7.77 3.89 -15.41
N HIS A 470 7.71 3.19 -16.56
CA HIS A 470 7.27 3.77 -17.83
C HIS A 470 6.31 2.85 -18.58
N ALA A 471 5.55 3.41 -19.52
CA ALA A 471 4.73 2.65 -20.44
C ALA A 471 5.64 1.80 -21.36
N LEU A 472 5.69 0.50 -21.08
CA LEU A 472 6.44 -0.50 -21.83
C LEU A 472 5.51 -1.27 -22.75
N GLU A 473 6.07 -1.92 -23.77
CA GLU A 473 5.28 -2.68 -24.72
C GLU A 473 4.50 -3.81 -24.06
N TYR A 474 3.17 -3.76 -24.15
CA TYR A 474 2.27 -4.77 -23.60
C TYR A 474 2.24 -6.03 -24.49
N ILE A 475 2.44 -7.20 -23.89
CA ILE A 475 2.50 -8.48 -24.60
C ILE A 475 1.10 -9.11 -24.70
N LYS A 476 0.47 -9.02 -25.85
CA LYS A 476 -0.83 -9.68 -26.12
C LYS A 476 -0.66 -11.17 -26.37
N LYS A 477 0.30 -11.55 -27.21
CA LYS A 477 0.62 -12.93 -27.55
C LYS A 477 2.12 -13.15 -27.42
N LEU A 478 2.50 -14.23 -26.76
CA LEU A 478 3.89 -14.67 -26.61
C LEU A 478 4.07 -15.91 -27.48
N GLY A 479 5.04 -15.88 -28.39
CA GLY A 479 5.38 -17.03 -29.24
C GLY A 479 6.12 -18.12 -28.46
N GLY A 480 6.94 -17.70 -27.50
CA GLY A 480 7.65 -18.58 -26.59
C GLY A 480 9.10 -18.86 -26.96
N GLY A 481 9.72 -18.06 -27.85
CA GLY A 481 11.17 -18.08 -28.11
C GLY A 481 11.91 -17.22 -27.09
N ILE A 482 13.06 -17.68 -26.58
CA ILE A 482 13.96 -16.92 -25.71
C ILE A 482 15.35 -16.93 -26.28
N GLN A 483 15.99 -15.75 -26.29
CA GLN A 483 17.40 -15.60 -26.64
C GLN A 483 18.09 -14.86 -25.51
N ILE A 484 19.18 -15.40 -25.03
CA ILE A 484 20.03 -14.85 -23.97
C ILE A 484 21.38 -14.57 -24.61
N GLU A 485 21.84 -13.32 -24.52
CA GLU A 485 23.09 -12.87 -25.14
C GLU A 485 24.03 -12.32 -24.10
N HIS A 486 25.15 -12.99 -23.93
CA HIS A 486 26.29 -12.56 -23.10
C HIS A 486 25.89 -12.12 -21.68
N VAL A 487 24.96 -12.85 -21.05
CA VAL A 487 24.41 -12.48 -19.72
C VAL A 487 25.40 -12.85 -18.62
N SER A 488 25.81 -11.84 -17.86
CA SER A 488 26.56 -12.00 -16.60
C SER A 488 25.79 -11.39 -15.44
N PHE A 489 25.94 -11.95 -14.24
CA PHE A 489 25.26 -11.48 -13.04
C PHE A 489 26.03 -11.76 -11.75
N ALA A 490 26.07 -10.75 -10.86
CA ALA A 490 26.55 -10.87 -9.49
C ALA A 490 25.53 -10.26 -8.52
N TYR A 491 25.35 -10.89 -7.36
CA TYR A 491 24.55 -10.27 -6.27
C TYR A 491 25.37 -9.16 -5.60
N GLU A 492 24.74 -8.06 -5.23
CA GLU A 492 25.39 -6.88 -4.62
C GLU A 492 26.20 -7.22 -3.35
N GLU A 493 25.74 -8.19 -2.56
CA GLU A 493 26.42 -8.65 -1.35
C GLU A 493 27.64 -9.56 -1.63
N SER A 494 27.80 -10.01 -2.85
CA SER A 494 28.82 -10.98 -3.25
C SER A 494 29.65 -10.43 -4.40
N ASN A 495 30.94 -10.17 -4.16
CA ASN A 495 31.88 -9.81 -5.23
C ASN A 495 32.14 -10.96 -6.24
N ARG A 496 31.40 -12.07 -6.14
CA ARG A 496 31.58 -13.23 -7.02
C ARG A 496 30.45 -13.28 -8.04
N GLU A 497 30.80 -13.29 -9.32
CA GLU A 497 29.85 -13.52 -10.40
C GLU A 497 29.17 -14.90 -10.26
N CYS A 498 27.85 -14.85 -10.17
CA CYS A 498 26.99 -16.04 -10.10
C CYS A 498 26.75 -16.65 -11.49
N LEU A 499 26.63 -15.79 -12.51
CA LEU A 499 26.54 -16.17 -13.92
C LEU A 499 27.61 -15.42 -14.71
N LYS A 500 28.23 -16.12 -15.68
CA LYS A 500 29.34 -15.62 -16.47
C LYS A 500 29.11 -15.92 -17.94
N ASP A 501 28.92 -14.86 -18.70
CA ASP A 501 28.82 -14.89 -20.17
C ASP A 501 27.88 -15.99 -20.72
N ILE A 502 26.67 -16.04 -20.19
CA ILE A 502 25.68 -17.02 -20.63
C ILE A 502 25.07 -16.57 -21.95
N SER A 503 25.24 -17.40 -22.99
CA SER A 503 24.60 -17.23 -24.28
C SER A 503 23.80 -18.49 -24.63
N LEU A 504 22.49 -18.33 -24.87
CA LEU A 504 21.56 -19.44 -25.06
C LEU A 504 20.38 -19.01 -25.93
N ASN A 505 20.00 -19.87 -26.87
CA ASN A 505 18.81 -19.67 -27.69
C ASN A 505 17.85 -20.87 -27.51
N ILE A 506 16.62 -20.59 -27.04
CA ILE A 506 15.57 -21.58 -26.81
C ILE A 506 14.48 -21.34 -27.85
N ARG A 507 14.18 -22.36 -28.65
CA ARG A 507 13.18 -22.27 -29.70
C ARG A 507 11.76 -22.42 -29.16
N ARG A 508 10.79 -21.84 -29.85
CA ARG A 508 9.38 -22.02 -29.55
C ARG A 508 9.01 -23.50 -29.46
N GLY A 509 8.34 -23.90 -28.38
CA GLY A 509 7.89 -25.27 -28.14
C GLY A 509 9.00 -26.23 -27.67
N GLU A 510 10.23 -25.77 -27.54
CA GLU A 510 11.37 -26.59 -27.07
C GLU A 510 11.24 -26.90 -25.58
N LYS A 511 11.56 -28.14 -25.20
CA LYS A 511 11.65 -28.61 -23.81
C LYS A 511 13.10 -28.63 -23.40
N VAL A 512 13.50 -27.69 -22.53
CA VAL A 512 14.89 -27.52 -22.10
C VAL A 512 15.01 -27.83 -20.63
N ALA A 513 15.95 -28.71 -20.27
CA ALA A 513 16.32 -28.97 -18.89
C ALA A 513 17.64 -28.28 -18.54
N ILE A 514 17.69 -27.56 -17.42
CA ILE A 514 18.92 -26.98 -16.86
C ILE A 514 19.35 -27.82 -15.68
N VAL A 515 20.57 -28.38 -15.77
CA VAL A 515 21.14 -29.24 -14.75
C VAL A 515 22.49 -28.70 -14.27
N GLY A 516 22.97 -29.18 -13.13
CA GLY A 516 24.26 -28.80 -12.55
C GLY A 516 24.28 -28.94 -11.05
N GLU A 517 25.43 -28.78 -10.42
CA GLU A 517 25.57 -28.86 -8.97
C GLU A 517 24.78 -27.77 -8.24
N SER A 518 24.51 -27.97 -6.93
CA SER A 518 23.88 -26.96 -6.12
C SER A 518 24.73 -25.69 -6.05
N GLY A 519 24.11 -24.52 -6.22
CA GLY A 519 24.79 -23.21 -6.19
C GLY A 519 25.51 -22.81 -7.50
N CYS A 520 25.38 -23.55 -8.61
CA CYS A 520 25.99 -23.16 -9.89
C CYS A 520 25.25 -22.05 -10.67
N GLY A 521 24.12 -21.54 -10.15
CA GLY A 521 23.39 -20.40 -10.76
C GLY A 521 22.09 -20.74 -11.48
N LYS A 522 21.57 -21.98 -11.43
CA LYS A 522 20.34 -22.41 -12.14
C LYS A 522 19.12 -21.53 -11.83
N SER A 523 18.78 -21.40 -10.56
CA SER A 523 17.62 -20.58 -10.13
C SER A 523 17.84 -19.09 -10.38
N THR A 524 19.10 -18.62 -10.35
CA THR A 524 19.45 -17.23 -10.72
C THR A 524 19.20 -16.99 -12.20
N LEU A 525 19.56 -17.95 -13.06
CA LEU A 525 19.28 -17.85 -14.51
C LEU A 525 17.77 -17.78 -14.78
N LEU A 526 16.96 -18.61 -14.09
CA LEU A 526 15.49 -18.53 -14.22
C LEU A 526 14.93 -17.17 -13.73
N ARG A 527 15.47 -16.61 -12.67
CA ARG A 527 15.08 -15.29 -12.17
C ARG A 527 15.39 -14.18 -13.17
N ILE A 528 16.52 -14.23 -13.83
CA ILE A 528 16.90 -13.28 -14.90
C ILE A 528 15.97 -13.44 -16.11
N ILE A 529 15.69 -14.67 -16.54
CA ILE A 529 14.73 -14.96 -17.61
C ILE A 529 13.38 -14.33 -17.27
N MET A 530 12.89 -14.48 -16.05
CA MET A 530 11.61 -13.89 -15.60
C MET A 530 11.69 -12.36 -15.36
N GLY A 531 12.85 -11.74 -15.51
CA GLY A 531 13.06 -10.32 -15.24
C GLY A 531 12.92 -9.93 -13.77
N MET A 532 13.10 -10.88 -12.84
CA MET A 532 13.12 -10.61 -11.39
C MET A 532 14.45 -10.00 -10.96
N GLU A 533 15.54 -10.36 -11.68
CA GLU A 533 16.88 -9.80 -11.50
C GLU A 533 17.30 -9.13 -12.82
N THR A 534 18.04 -8.04 -12.71
CA THR A 534 18.60 -7.34 -13.87
C THR A 534 20.05 -7.82 -14.09
N PRO A 535 20.42 -8.33 -15.27
CA PRO A 535 21.78 -8.77 -15.52
C PRO A 535 22.76 -7.60 -15.43
N SER A 536 23.99 -7.87 -14.96
CA SER A 536 25.08 -6.89 -14.91
C SER A 536 25.64 -6.58 -16.30
N ALA A 537 25.56 -7.54 -17.23
CA ALA A 537 25.92 -7.41 -18.63
C ALA A 537 25.05 -8.35 -19.48
N GLY A 538 24.89 -8.05 -20.75
CA GLY A 538 24.09 -8.83 -21.69
C GLY A 538 22.58 -8.51 -21.63
N VAL A 539 21.79 -9.19 -22.46
CA VAL A 539 20.34 -8.94 -22.60
C VAL A 539 19.59 -10.25 -22.82
N VAL A 540 18.37 -10.34 -22.29
CA VAL A 540 17.43 -11.41 -22.58
C VAL A 540 16.39 -10.87 -23.55
N TYR A 541 16.07 -11.65 -24.59
CA TYR A 541 15.07 -11.34 -25.60
C TYR A 541 13.92 -12.36 -25.55
N TYR A 542 12.71 -11.88 -25.72
CA TYR A 542 11.52 -12.68 -25.93
C TYR A 542 10.96 -12.42 -27.33
N ASP A 543 10.89 -13.47 -28.15
CA ASP A 543 10.47 -13.37 -29.57
C ASP A 543 11.19 -12.24 -30.33
N GLY A 544 12.49 -12.02 -30.05
CA GLY A 544 13.33 -10.99 -30.66
C GLY A 544 13.24 -9.60 -30.05
N LYS A 545 12.42 -9.39 -29.01
CA LYS A 545 12.29 -8.11 -28.30
C LYS A 545 13.05 -8.14 -26.98
N PRO A 546 13.83 -7.10 -26.64
CA PRO A 546 14.61 -7.08 -25.42
C PRO A 546 13.70 -6.95 -24.18
N LEU A 547 13.92 -7.77 -23.16
CA LEU A 547 13.14 -7.80 -21.93
C LEU A 547 12.97 -6.42 -21.25
N PRO A 548 13.97 -5.52 -21.22
CA PRO A 548 13.79 -4.18 -20.65
C PRO A 548 12.75 -3.30 -21.37
N SER A 549 12.41 -3.58 -22.63
CA SER A 549 11.39 -2.84 -23.37
C SER A 549 9.97 -3.39 -23.19
N LEU A 550 9.83 -4.53 -22.51
CA LEU A 550 8.58 -5.25 -22.38
C LEU A 550 7.92 -4.98 -21.01
N ASN A 551 6.59 -4.89 -21.01
CA ASN A 551 5.83 -4.90 -19.77
C ASN A 551 5.94 -6.27 -19.11
N LYS A 552 6.74 -6.36 -18.04
CA LYS A 552 7.07 -7.61 -17.35
C LYS A 552 5.83 -8.31 -16.77
N ARG A 553 4.81 -7.56 -16.39
CA ARG A 553 3.57 -8.08 -15.82
C ARG A 553 2.75 -8.81 -16.88
N SER A 554 2.58 -8.17 -18.04
CA SER A 554 1.92 -8.79 -19.20
C SER A 554 2.69 -10.03 -19.71
N LEU A 555 4.03 -9.99 -19.70
CA LEU A 555 4.90 -11.13 -20.00
C LEU A 555 4.66 -12.28 -19.03
N ARG A 556 4.75 -12.03 -17.72
CA ARG A 556 4.61 -13.06 -16.66
C ARG A 556 3.22 -13.70 -16.67
N ARG A 557 2.16 -12.98 -17.04
CA ARG A 557 0.82 -13.56 -17.23
C ARG A 557 0.75 -14.62 -18.34
N LYS A 558 1.68 -14.60 -19.30
CA LYS A 558 1.77 -15.61 -20.37
C LYS A 558 2.69 -16.78 -20.03
N ILE A 559 3.30 -16.76 -18.84
CA ILE A 559 4.26 -17.76 -18.38
C ILE A 559 3.68 -18.46 -17.14
N GLY A 560 3.48 -19.77 -17.24
CA GLY A 560 3.19 -20.62 -16.08
C GLY A 560 4.47 -20.91 -15.30
N SER A 561 4.56 -20.50 -14.05
CA SER A 561 5.79 -20.67 -13.28
C SER A 561 5.58 -21.36 -11.95
N VAL A 562 6.52 -22.24 -11.58
CA VAL A 562 6.65 -22.81 -10.24
C VAL A 562 8.11 -22.69 -9.83
N PHE A 563 8.39 -21.88 -8.81
CA PHE A 563 9.73 -21.74 -8.23
C PHE A 563 9.89 -22.61 -7.00
N GLN A 564 11.13 -22.90 -6.63
CA GLN A 564 11.51 -23.77 -5.51
C GLN A 564 10.79 -23.44 -4.19
N PHE A 565 10.59 -22.16 -3.90
CA PHE A 565 9.93 -21.69 -2.67
C PHE A 565 8.50 -21.20 -2.91
N SER A 566 7.87 -21.58 -4.02
CA SER A 566 6.46 -21.23 -4.28
C SER A 566 5.55 -21.82 -3.20
N ARG A 567 4.53 -21.05 -2.80
CA ARG A 567 3.54 -21.46 -1.79
C ARG A 567 2.12 -21.29 -2.31
N VAL A 568 1.24 -22.12 -1.79
CA VAL A 568 -0.19 -21.90 -1.94
C VAL A 568 -0.60 -20.69 -1.11
N MET A 569 -1.51 -19.88 -1.65
CA MET A 569 -2.04 -18.72 -0.96
C MET A 569 -3.24 -19.12 -0.08
N PRO A 570 -3.47 -18.43 1.05
CA PRO A 570 -4.73 -18.58 1.78
C PRO A 570 -5.93 -18.28 0.88
N GLY A 571 -6.97 -19.12 0.95
CA GLY A 571 -8.16 -19.03 0.10
C GLY A 571 -8.54 -20.38 -0.49
N SER A 572 -9.54 -20.40 -1.38
CA SER A 572 -10.02 -21.66 -1.97
C SER A 572 -9.02 -22.27 -2.95
N ILE A 573 -9.15 -23.57 -3.25
CA ILE A 573 -8.39 -24.25 -4.30
C ILE A 573 -8.65 -23.55 -5.64
N ARG A 574 -9.92 -23.21 -5.94
CA ARG A 574 -10.33 -22.42 -7.11
C ARG A 574 -9.49 -21.13 -7.23
N ALA A 575 -9.45 -20.31 -6.19
CA ALA A 575 -8.69 -19.08 -6.16
C ALA A 575 -7.19 -19.30 -6.36
N ASN A 576 -6.65 -20.41 -5.84
CA ASN A 576 -5.25 -20.77 -6.02
C ASN A 576 -4.91 -21.17 -7.46
N ILE A 577 -5.77 -21.93 -8.13
CA ILE A 577 -5.55 -22.35 -9.52
C ILE A 577 -5.77 -21.18 -10.47
N ALA A 578 -6.85 -20.40 -10.29
CA ALA A 578 -7.18 -19.24 -11.12
C ALA A 578 -6.29 -18.01 -10.88
N PHE A 579 -5.33 -18.08 -9.97
CA PHE A 579 -4.55 -16.92 -9.48
C PHE A 579 -3.92 -16.07 -10.59
N ASN A 580 -3.39 -16.70 -11.64
CA ASN A 580 -2.76 -16.01 -12.77
C ASN A 580 -3.74 -15.72 -13.94
N ALA A 581 -4.95 -16.26 -13.90
CA ALA A 581 -5.93 -16.17 -14.96
C ALA A 581 -7.34 -15.97 -14.37
N PRO A 582 -7.68 -14.76 -13.91
CA PRO A 582 -8.95 -14.50 -13.21
C PRO A 582 -10.19 -14.76 -14.05
N ASP A 583 -10.08 -14.68 -15.39
CA ASP A 583 -11.17 -14.90 -16.33
C ASP A 583 -11.27 -16.36 -16.80
N ILE A 584 -10.57 -17.30 -16.14
CA ILE A 584 -10.56 -18.73 -16.50
C ILE A 584 -11.93 -19.38 -16.21
N THR A 585 -12.41 -20.22 -17.13
CA THR A 585 -13.65 -20.97 -16.91
C THR A 585 -13.47 -22.11 -15.92
N GLU A 586 -14.58 -22.61 -15.36
CA GLU A 586 -14.51 -23.72 -14.41
C GLU A 586 -13.98 -25.00 -15.08
N GLU A 587 -14.33 -25.23 -16.35
CA GLU A 587 -13.83 -26.36 -17.14
C GLU A 587 -12.31 -26.29 -17.30
N GLU A 588 -11.76 -25.11 -17.54
CA GLU A 588 -10.31 -24.91 -17.65
C GLU A 588 -9.59 -25.10 -16.32
N ILE A 589 -10.24 -24.72 -15.20
CA ILE A 589 -9.71 -25.01 -13.85
C ILE A 589 -9.60 -26.51 -13.63
N TRP A 590 -10.66 -27.25 -13.99
CA TRP A 590 -10.66 -28.72 -13.91
C TRP A 590 -9.61 -29.34 -14.82
N GLU A 591 -9.48 -28.86 -16.07
CA GLU A 591 -8.43 -29.33 -16.99
C GLU A 591 -7.02 -29.14 -16.41
N ALA A 592 -6.76 -27.97 -15.80
CA ALA A 592 -5.48 -27.70 -15.14
C ALA A 592 -5.24 -28.61 -13.93
N ALA A 593 -6.29 -28.87 -13.12
CA ALA A 593 -6.23 -29.79 -11.99
C ALA A 593 -5.96 -31.25 -12.41
N GLU A 594 -6.57 -31.71 -13.51
CA GLU A 594 -6.31 -33.06 -14.05
C GLU A 594 -4.87 -33.19 -14.55
N ARG A 595 -4.39 -32.21 -15.33
CA ARG A 595 -3.01 -32.20 -15.80
C ARG A 595 -1.99 -32.24 -14.67
N ALA A 596 -2.28 -31.59 -13.54
CA ALA A 596 -1.48 -31.57 -12.35
C ALA A 596 -1.68 -32.82 -11.45
N GLN A 597 -2.53 -33.79 -11.83
CA GLN A 597 -2.84 -35.02 -11.08
C GLN A 597 -3.43 -34.73 -9.68
N ILE A 598 -4.22 -33.65 -9.54
CA ILE A 598 -4.89 -33.30 -8.27
C ILE A 598 -6.43 -33.37 -8.39
N GLY A 599 -6.99 -33.55 -9.60
CA GLY A 599 -8.42 -33.54 -9.86
C GLY A 599 -9.22 -34.54 -9.03
N ASP A 600 -8.78 -35.80 -8.95
CA ASP A 600 -9.45 -36.85 -8.16
C ASP A 600 -9.49 -36.51 -6.66
N LEU A 601 -8.40 -35.95 -6.13
CA LEU A 601 -8.37 -35.49 -4.74
C LEU A 601 -9.39 -34.37 -4.53
N ILE A 602 -9.43 -33.37 -5.41
CA ILE A 602 -10.35 -32.24 -5.28
C ILE A 602 -11.81 -32.74 -5.31
N ARG A 603 -12.17 -33.69 -6.19
CA ARG A 603 -13.51 -34.30 -6.24
C ARG A 603 -13.88 -35.07 -4.97
N SER A 604 -12.89 -35.64 -4.28
CA SER A 604 -13.10 -36.35 -3.03
C SER A 604 -13.34 -35.43 -1.83
N LEU A 605 -13.06 -34.14 -1.94
CA LEU A 605 -13.26 -33.17 -0.88
C LEU A 605 -14.73 -32.73 -0.80
N PRO A 606 -15.29 -32.52 0.42
CA PRO A 606 -16.68 -32.10 0.58
C PRO A 606 -17.09 -30.82 -0.13
N LEU A 607 -16.18 -29.86 -0.23
CA LEU A 607 -16.39 -28.56 -0.88
C LEU A 607 -15.72 -28.47 -2.28
N GLY A 608 -15.13 -29.56 -2.76
CA GLY A 608 -14.46 -29.58 -4.07
C GLY A 608 -13.46 -28.43 -4.25
N LEU A 609 -13.61 -27.68 -5.34
CA LEU A 609 -12.78 -26.52 -5.68
C LEU A 609 -12.87 -25.37 -4.64
N ASP A 610 -13.96 -25.28 -3.90
CA ASP A 610 -14.19 -24.22 -2.91
C ASP A 610 -13.65 -24.57 -1.52
N THR A 611 -12.89 -25.69 -1.43
CA THR A 611 -12.18 -26.06 -0.21
C THR A 611 -11.11 -25.02 0.13
N GLU A 612 -11.18 -24.47 1.34
CA GLU A 612 -10.26 -23.44 1.83
C GLU A 612 -8.89 -24.02 2.23
N ILE A 613 -7.85 -23.37 1.76
CA ILE A 613 -6.46 -23.62 2.15
C ILE A 613 -6.03 -22.51 3.08
N SER A 614 -5.64 -22.83 4.32
CA SER A 614 -5.05 -21.86 5.25
C SER A 614 -3.59 -22.20 5.54
N GLU A 615 -2.76 -21.20 5.82
CA GLU A 615 -1.35 -21.42 6.23
C GLU A 615 -1.26 -22.23 7.54
N SER A 616 -2.27 -22.09 8.42
CA SER A 616 -2.34 -22.73 9.73
C SER A 616 -2.95 -24.12 9.70
N SER A 617 -3.72 -24.47 8.66
CA SER A 617 -4.27 -25.81 8.52
C SER A 617 -3.17 -26.78 8.06
N SER A 618 -2.30 -27.15 9.00
CA SER A 618 -1.36 -28.27 8.84
C SER A 618 -2.06 -29.63 8.64
N GLY A 619 -3.38 -29.65 8.62
CA GLY A 619 -4.21 -30.84 8.56
C GLY A 619 -4.81 -31.21 7.21
N GLY A 620 -4.68 -30.38 6.17
CA GLY A 620 -5.41 -30.63 4.92
C GLY A 620 -4.60 -31.23 3.79
N PHE A 621 -3.45 -30.67 3.44
CA PHE A 621 -2.73 -31.04 2.22
C PHE A 621 -1.27 -31.40 2.48
N SER A 622 -0.81 -32.53 1.93
CA SER A 622 0.59 -32.91 1.95
C SER A 622 1.46 -31.96 1.09
N GLY A 623 2.78 -32.00 1.29
CA GLY A 623 3.71 -31.21 0.47
C GLY A 623 3.55 -31.48 -1.03
N GLY A 624 3.38 -32.74 -1.42
CA GLY A 624 3.14 -33.14 -2.80
C GLY A 624 1.81 -32.62 -3.34
N GLN A 625 0.72 -32.69 -2.55
CA GLN A 625 -0.58 -32.15 -2.96
C GLN A 625 -0.55 -30.62 -3.15
N LYS A 626 0.14 -29.88 -2.25
CA LYS A 626 0.38 -28.44 -2.44
C LYS A 626 1.18 -28.16 -3.71
N GLN A 627 2.16 -28.99 -4.01
CA GLN A 627 2.94 -28.88 -5.23
C GLN A 627 2.11 -29.14 -6.49
N CYS A 628 1.18 -30.12 -6.45
CA CYS A 628 0.22 -30.33 -7.53
C CYS A 628 -0.72 -29.11 -7.73
N ILE A 629 -1.18 -28.45 -6.65
CA ILE A 629 -1.98 -27.20 -6.78
C ILE A 629 -1.17 -26.09 -7.45
N LEU A 630 0.11 -25.93 -7.11
CA LEU A 630 1.00 -24.96 -7.76
C LEU A 630 1.24 -25.29 -9.24
N LEU A 631 1.35 -26.56 -9.59
CA LEU A 631 1.44 -27.02 -10.98
C LEU A 631 0.11 -26.77 -11.72
N ALA A 632 -1.04 -27.04 -11.10
CA ALA A 632 -2.34 -26.67 -11.68
C ALA A 632 -2.44 -25.17 -11.97
N ARG A 633 -1.98 -24.29 -11.06
CA ARG A 633 -1.85 -22.85 -11.30
C ARG A 633 -0.96 -22.54 -12.51
N ALA A 634 0.15 -23.25 -12.68
CA ALA A 634 1.05 -23.06 -13.80
C ALA A 634 0.45 -23.52 -15.14
N PHE A 635 -0.43 -24.53 -15.15
CA PHE A 635 -1.17 -24.96 -16.33
C PHE A 635 -2.38 -24.06 -16.66
N ALA A 636 -2.93 -23.37 -15.65
CA ALA A 636 -4.09 -22.53 -15.80
C ALA A 636 -3.85 -21.40 -16.83
N GLY A 637 -4.90 -21.01 -17.57
CA GLY A 637 -4.81 -19.94 -18.56
C GLY A 637 -4.01 -20.31 -19.83
N LYS A 638 -3.70 -21.58 -20.05
CA LYS A 638 -2.99 -22.09 -21.25
C LYS A 638 -1.73 -21.27 -21.56
N PRO A 639 -0.73 -21.28 -20.68
CA PRO A 639 0.45 -20.43 -20.83
C PRO A 639 1.21 -20.74 -22.12
N SER A 640 1.81 -19.70 -22.73
CA SER A 640 2.65 -19.84 -23.91
C SER A 640 4.02 -20.43 -23.58
N MET A 641 4.41 -20.37 -22.31
CA MET A 641 5.68 -20.88 -21.80
C MET A 641 5.52 -21.36 -20.35
N MET A 642 6.31 -22.34 -19.93
CA MET A 642 6.40 -22.80 -18.55
C MET A 642 7.83 -22.73 -18.06
N ILE A 643 7.99 -22.22 -16.82
CA ILE A 643 9.28 -22.15 -16.11
C ILE A 643 9.14 -22.87 -14.77
N LEU A 644 9.89 -23.96 -14.59
CA LEU A 644 9.73 -24.89 -13.49
C LEU A 644 11.06 -25.08 -12.76
N ASP A 645 11.13 -24.62 -11.52
CA ASP A 645 12.30 -24.79 -10.64
C ASP A 645 11.99 -25.84 -9.57
N GLU A 646 12.52 -27.06 -9.75
CA GLU A 646 12.29 -28.22 -8.87
C GLU A 646 10.82 -28.52 -8.59
N ALA A 647 9.94 -28.25 -9.55
CA ALA A 647 8.48 -28.27 -9.38
C ALA A 647 7.89 -29.66 -9.08
N THR A 648 8.66 -30.72 -9.12
CA THR A 648 8.22 -32.10 -8.85
C THR A 648 8.97 -32.76 -7.68
N SER A 649 9.76 -32.01 -6.91
CA SER A 649 10.67 -32.58 -5.87
C SER A 649 9.93 -33.25 -4.70
N ALA A 650 8.72 -32.78 -4.34
CA ALA A 650 7.90 -33.32 -3.24
C ALA A 650 6.91 -34.41 -3.68
N LEU A 651 6.90 -34.79 -4.97
CA LEU A 651 6.00 -35.80 -5.50
C LEU A 651 6.59 -37.21 -5.37
N ASP A 652 5.73 -38.18 -5.18
CA ASP A 652 6.08 -39.60 -5.32
C ASP A 652 6.41 -39.93 -6.78
N ASN A 653 7.13 -41.00 -7.02
CA ASN A 653 7.62 -41.34 -8.36
C ASN A 653 6.51 -41.59 -9.39
N VAL A 654 5.36 -42.13 -8.97
CA VAL A 654 4.21 -42.41 -9.86
C VAL A 654 3.54 -41.11 -10.28
N THR A 655 3.20 -40.26 -9.34
CA THR A 655 2.61 -38.94 -9.58
C THR A 655 3.58 -38.04 -10.36
N GLN A 656 4.87 -38.07 -10.01
CA GLN A 656 5.90 -37.32 -10.71
C GLN A 656 5.94 -37.68 -12.19
N LYS A 657 5.93 -38.98 -12.54
CA LYS A 657 5.95 -39.43 -13.94
C LYS A 657 4.75 -38.92 -14.71
N LYS A 658 3.54 -39.08 -14.16
CA LYS A 658 2.31 -38.60 -14.80
C LYS A 658 2.28 -37.07 -15.01
N VAL A 659 2.75 -36.31 -14.03
CA VAL A 659 2.87 -34.86 -14.13
C VAL A 659 3.89 -34.48 -15.19
N LEU A 660 5.04 -35.16 -15.24
CA LEU A 660 6.07 -34.95 -16.24
C LEU A 660 5.54 -35.23 -17.66
N ASP A 661 4.84 -36.35 -17.84
CA ASP A 661 4.18 -36.71 -19.11
C ASP A 661 3.20 -35.59 -19.53
N SER A 662 2.44 -35.04 -18.57
CA SER A 662 1.53 -33.89 -18.82
C SER A 662 2.30 -32.62 -19.23
N ILE A 663 3.43 -32.32 -18.58
CA ILE A 663 4.28 -31.16 -18.92
C ILE A 663 4.89 -31.31 -20.30
N LEU A 664 5.38 -32.50 -20.65
CA LEU A 664 5.99 -32.77 -21.96
C LEU A 664 4.97 -32.79 -23.10
N ALA A 665 3.72 -33.18 -22.81
CA ALA A 665 2.63 -33.21 -23.79
C ALA A 665 2.13 -31.81 -24.21
N VAL A 666 2.35 -30.76 -23.41
CA VAL A 666 1.92 -29.40 -23.72
C VAL A 666 2.73 -28.86 -24.93
N ARG A 667 2.05 -28.20 -25.88
CA ARG A 667 2.70 -27.59 -27.05
C ARG A 667 3.33 -26.22 -26.76
N THR A 668 3.87 -26.02 -25.58
CA THR A 668 4.49 -24.75 -25.14
C THR A 668 5.97 -24.93 -24.91
N THR A 669 6.73 -23.86 -24.88
CA THR A 669 8.14 -23.87 -24.45
C THR A 669 8.21 -24.19 -22.97
N VAL A 670 9.05 -25.12 -22.57
CA VAL A 670 9.26 -25.48 -21.17
C VAL A 670 10.72 -25.36 -20.82
N ILE A 671 11.01 -24.62 -19.76
CA ILE A 671 12.34 -24.54 -19.15
C ILE A 671 12.21 -25.11 -17.74
N MET A 672 12.94 -26.19 -17.45
CA MET A 672 12.88 -26.81 -16.14
C MET A 672 14.28 -26.98 -15.53
N VAL A 673 14.37 -26.66 -14.25
CA VAL A 673 15.53 -27.07 -13.43
C VAL A 673 15.20 -28.40 -12.79
N ALA A 674 16.02 -29.40 -13.03
CA ALA A 674 15.81 -30.75 -12.53
C ALA A 674 17.02 -31.26 -11.75
N HIS A 675 16.71 -31.90 -10.62
CA HIS A 675 17.67 -32.63 -9.81
C HIS A 675 17.60 -34.18 -10.01
N ARG A 676 16.51 -34.68 -10.63
CA ARG A 676 16.31 -36.10 -10.88
C ARG A 676 16.47 -36.42 -12.35
N LEU A 677 17.25 -37.43 -12.65
CA LEU A 677 17.59 -37.90 -14.01
C LEU A 677 16.37 -38.31 -14.83
N SER A 678 15.38 -38.94 -14.17
CA SER A 678 14.11 -39.31 -14.81
C SER A 678 13.35 -38.11 -15.43
N THR A 679 13.62 -36.93 -14.94
CA THR A 679 12.95 -35.70 -15.40
C THR A 679 13.59 -35.11 -16.66
N VAL A 680 14.85 -35.35 -16.91
CA VAL A 680 15.63 -34.71 -18.01
C VAL A 680 15.74 -35.55 -19.26
N LYS A 681 15.53 -36.87 -19.15
CA LYS A 681 15.79 -37.85 -20.24
C LYS A 681 14.95 -37.54 -21.49
N ASP A 682 13.70 -37.12 -21.30
CA ASP A 682 12.74 -36.91 -22.39
C ASP A 682 12.69 -35.45 -22.86
N CYS A 683 13.61 -34.59 -22.40
CA CYS A 683 13.73 -33.22 -22.87
C CYS A 683 14.41 -33.14 -24.24
N ASN A 684 14.05 -32.15 -25.05
CA ASN A 684 14.68 -31.94 -26.36
C ASN A 684 16.17 -31.56 -26.24
N ARG A 685 16.51 -30.82 -25.19
CA ARG A 685 17.87 -30.37 -24.92
C ARG A 685 18.13 -30.24 -23.44
N ILE A 686 19.32 -30.62 -23.03
CA ILE A 686 19.83 -30.47 -21.66
C ILE A 686 20.98 -29.47 -21.70
N ILE A 687 21.02 -28.57 -20.72
CA ILE A 687 22.05 -27.56 -20.52
C ILE A 687 22.72 -27.83 -19.20
N MET A 688 23.99 -28.15 -19.22
CA MET A 688 24.82 -28.33 -18.03
C MET A 688 25.45 -27.00 -17.64
N LEU A 689 25.12 -26.53 -16.42
CA LEU A 689 25.66 -25.31 -15.85
C LEU A 689 26.72 -25.64 -14.78
N GLU A 690 27.91 -25.09 -14.93
CA GLU A 690 29.02 -25.25 -14.00
C GLU A 690 29.71 -23.93 -13.71
N ASN A 691 29.92 -23.63 -12.44
CA ASN A 691 30.62 -22.41 -12.00
C ASN A 691 30.10 -21.11 -12.65
N GLY A 692 28.79 -21.06 -12.95
CA GLY A 692 28.11 -19.91 -13.58
C GLY A 692 28.22 -19.86 -15.10
N SER A 693 28.76 -20.85 -15.78
CA SER A 693 28.90 -20.92 -17.24
C SER A 693 28.27 -22.21 -17.79
N ILE A 694 27.88 -22.20 -19.06
CA ILE A 694 27.39 -23.40 -19.76
C ILE A 694 28.61 -24.24 -20.13
N SER A 695 28.71 -25.46 -19.54
CA SER A 695 29.83 -26.39 -19.84
C SER A 695 29.47 -27.33 -20.99
N GLU A 696 28.24 -27.84 -21.03
CA GLU A 696 27.80 -28.80 -22.03
C GLU A 696 26.34 -28.54 -22.42
N GLN A 697 25.95 -28.81 -23.65
CA GLN A 697 24.56 -28.78 -24.11
C GLN A 697 24.34 -29.83 -25.21
N GLY A 698 23.18 -30.50 -25.17
CA GLY A 698 22.84 -31.54 -26.14
C GLY A 698 21.65 -32.37 -25.67
N THR A 699 21.32 -33.43 -26.40
CA THR A 699 20.34 -34.43 -25.96
C THR A 699 20.94 -35.31 -24.88
N TYR A 700 20.12 -36.10 -24.17
CA TYR A 700 20.57 -37.00 -23.12
C TYR A 700 21.64 -37.99 -23.64
N ASP A 701 21.38 -38.58 -24.81
CA ASP A 701 22.27 -39.59 -25.39
C ASP A 701 23.60 -38.98 -25.86
N GLU A 702 23.56 -37.78 -26.47
CA GLU A 702 24.77 -37.04 -26.87
C GLU A 702 25.64 -36.70 -25.67
N LEU A 703 25.06 -36.17 -24.58
CA LEU A 703 25.80 -35.80 -23.39
C LEU A 703 26.37 -37.05 -22.64
N MET A 704 25.63 -38.15 -22.65
CA MET A 704 26.13 -39.40 -22.08
C MET A 704 27.31 -39.96 -22.91
N ALA A 705 27.26 -39.83 -24.25
CA ALA A 705 28.31 -40.27 -25.16
C ALA A 705 29.58 -39.41 -25.02
N LEU A 706 29.44 -38.09 -24.75
CA LEU A 706 30.55 -37.17 -24.48
C LEU A 706 31.37 -37.56 -23.24
N ASN A 707 30.75 -38.32 -22.33
CA ASN A 707 31.39 -38.77 -21.08
C ASN A 707 31.97 -37.63 -20.21
N GLY A 708 31.40 -36.42 -20.31
CA GLY A 708 31.82 -35.21 -19.63
C GLY A 708 31.16 -35.00 -18.25
N SER A 709 31.01 -33.77 -17.85
CA SER A 709 30.44 -33.35 -16.55
C SER A 709 29.04 -33.86 -16.34
N PHE A 710 28.19 -33.82 -17.39
CA PHE A 710 26.83 -34.35 -17.32
C PHE A 710 26.84 -35.87 -17.02
N ALA A 711 27.64 -36.67 -17.76
CA ALA A 711 27.72 -38.10 -17.56
C ALA A 711 28.26 -38.45 -16.16
N GLN A 712 29.20 -37.67 -15.62
CA GLN A 712 29.67 -37.80 -14.24
C GLN A 712 28.59 -37.54 -13.21
N LEU A 713 27.79 -36.47 -13.41
CA LEU A 713 26.65 -36.13 -12.55
C LEU A 713 25.62 -37.27 -12.54
N VAL A 714 25.29 -37.81 -13.72
CA VAL A 714 24.37 -38.94 -13.87
C VAL A 714 24.87 -40.17 -13.11
N ARG A 715 26.14 -40.52 -13.26
CA ARG A 715 26.76 -41.71 -12.57
C ARG A 715 26.80 -41.55 -11.06
N LYS A 716 26.99 -40.32 -10.57
CA LYS A 716 26.96 -39.99 -9.13
C LYS A 716 25.55 -40.22 -8.56
N GLN A 717 24.50 -39.79 -9.26
CA GLN A 717 23.12 -39.97 -8.83
C GLN A 717 22.60 -41.43 -8.93
N ILE A 718 23.12 -42.23 -9.82
CA ILE A 718 22.77 -43.67 -9.92
C ILE A 718 23.44 -44.49 -8.80
N LYS A 719 24.56 -43.98 -8.25
CA LYS A 719 25.26 -44.67 -7.14
C LYS A 719 24.69 -44.31 -5.76
N GLU A 720 24.02 -43.19 -5.64
CA GLU A 720 23.22 -42.79 -4.46
C GLU A 720 21.79 -43.38 -4.53
#